data_3e4513546dbfb448015368b808e2f71f
#
_entry.id   3e4513546dbfb448015368b808e2f71f
#
_cell.length_a   1.000
_cell.length_b   1.000
_cell.length_c   1.000
_cell.angle_alpha   90.00
_cell.angle_beta   90.00
_cell.angle_gamma   90.00
#
_symmetry.space_group_name_H-M   'P 1'
#
loop_
_entity.id
_entity.type
_entity.pdbx_description
1 polymer ?
#
loop_
_entity_poly.entity_id
_entity_poly.type
_entity_poly.pdbx_seq_one_letter_code
_entity_poly.pdbx_strand_id
1 'polypeptide(L)'
;MRRLMTFLLLLAGWTAGEAQTDLMSDTWVATDDLGRTMPLQEDVGDVKTDHPRKVGIFYITWHTQNLHAIPGPYTDVTRILREDPSARLKADHPLWKYGSYHWGEPEMGYFLSQDEWVIRRDLSMLQDAGVDVLVLDVTNGVCYWDEWEMLFRTMEQMRSEGNQTPQFVFWSYNGNPVSIVTQLYEHYYKPGRYRNLWFLWDDRPLLLYNARPEHDANGSYDTSIDAYPKEIFSFFTLRNMWWGYYEWYGQRYIGTEDNWSFGYSMADPDIIKMTPAELVSRHNGQPEEAAVTPAQHPVTMTDKPMGVGKSWSRAYGQPPLDEYDMPTEAYVPWLGETVKGAVDDGEGLSHSPTAYGIYFQERWDDALKADPPFIYLNDWNEWTAGKYNQKDSIGWLGRKSPFMFVDQYNAEFNRTIQPMKDGYTDNYYMQMAQNIRRYKGVRPIPVNIGKKAIAVDGHFDDWQQVGVSYRDTRGDTFHRDADGYAGLHYTDTTGRNDIVEAKVAINRRGQVCFYVRTAEPITSSADTNWMLLLIDTDQDSGTGWHGYDILVNQRVVDDHTTTVMRYTDGQWTVIGEVSYAVSGREMEIALPAKWVNADGRTAHFDFKWADNPADLSTPISLCLHGDTAPNRRFNYRFCWQKTERLAKNKVFLSKK
;
A
#
# COMPACT_ATOMS: atom_id res chain seq x y z
N MET A 1 -51.52 40.17 30.20
CA MET A 1 -51.47 39.48 28.91
C MET A 1 -50.02 38.98 28.66
N ARG A 2 -49.78 37.72 29.00
CA ARG A 2 -48.47 37.06 28.79
C ARG A 2 -48.46 36.43 27.39
N ARG A 3 -47.52 36.85 26.53
CA ARG A 3 -47.25 36.18 25.24
C ARG A 3 -46.27 35.04 25.48
N LEU A 4 -46.72 33.84 25.25
CA LEU A 4 -45.87 32.64 25.12
C LEU A 4 -45.13 32.73 23.78
N MET A 5 -43.80 32.74 23.81
CA MET A 5 -42.94 32.48 22.65
C MET A 5 -42.59 30.99 22.65
N THR A 6 -43.13 30.29 21.67
CA THR A 6 -42.81 28.88 21.42
C THR A 6 -41.50 28.84 20.62
N PHE A 7 -40.42 28.35 21.24
CA PHE A 7 -39.19 28.03 20.53
C PHE A 7 -39.36 26.66 19.86
N LEU A 8 -39.39 26.64 18.54
CA LEU A 8 -39.22 25.43 17.76
C LEU A 8 -37.73 25.09 17.76
N LEU A 9 -37.32 24.07 18.51
CA LEU A 9 -36.02 23.41 18.34
C LEU A 9 -36.10 22.54 17.08
N LEU A 10 -35.43 22.99 16.01
CA LEU A 10 -35.06 22.15 14.89
C LEU A 10 -33.94 21.20 15.36
N LEU A 11 -34.33 19.99 15.72
CA LEU A 11 -33.40 18.86 15.81
C LEU A 11 -32.94 18.51 14.39
N ALA A 12 -31.78 19.09 13.98
CA ALA A 12 -31.01 18.52 12.90
C ALA A 12 -30.56 17.12 13.37
N GLY A 13 -31.14 16.08 12.79
CA GLY A 13 -30.69 14.72 12.99
C GLY A 13 -29.25 14.62 12.49
N TRP A 14 -28.31 14.61 13.40
CA TRP A 14 -26.99 14.08 13.15
C TRP A 14 -27.18 12.57 13.00
N THR A 15 -27.10 12.06 11.80
CA THR A 15 -26.81 10.65 11.62
C THR A 15 -25.44 10.44 12.27
N ALA A 16 -25.42 9.76 13.40
CA ALA A 16 -24.17 9.27 13.98
C ALA A 16 -23.57 8.34 12.91
N GLY A 17 -22.56 8.81 12.20
CA GLY A 17 -21.73 7.95 11.38
C GLY A 17 -21.21 6.83 12.28
N GLU A 18 -21.21 5.61 11.81
CA GLU A 18 -20.58 4.52 12.54
C GLU A 18 -19.15 4.92 12.88
N ALA A 19 -18.72 4.67 14.11
CA ALA A 19 -17.35 4.97 14.51
C ALA A 19 -16.40 4.15 13.62
N GLN A 20 -15.39 4.81 13.06
CA GLN A 20 -14.39 4.13 12.21
C GLN A 20 -13.77 2.94 12.96
N THR A 21 -13.77 1.78 12.31
CA THR A 21 -13.30 0.53 12.91
C THR A 21 -11.81 0.39 12.66
N ASP A 22 -11.04 0.22 13.73
CA ASP A 22 -9.65 -0.19 13.65
C ASP A 22 -9.58 -1.69 13.32
N LEU A 23 -9.01 -2.02 12.16
CA LEU A 23 -8.87 -3.41 11.69
C LEU A 23 -7.79 -4.17 12.46
N MET A 24 -6.93 -3.47 13.22
CA MET A 24 -5.75 -4.04 13.88
C MET A 24 -4.78 -4.71 12.88
N SER A 25 -4.63 -4.13 11.70
CA SER A 25 -3.82 -4.69 10.61
C SER A 25 -2.35 -4.90 10.99
N ASP A 26 -1.84 -4.15 11.96
CA ASP A 26 -0.50 -4.34 12.53
C ASP A 26 -0.31 -5.69 13.24
N THR A 27 -1.40 -6.40 13.56
CA THR A 27 -1.37 -7.77 14.14
C THR A 27 -1.50 -8.88 13.10
N TRP A 28 -1.76 -8.55 11.84
CA TRP A 28 -1.86 -9.53 10.77
C TRP A 28 -0.49 -10.09 10.39
N VAL A 29 -0.45 -11.32 9.93
CA VAL A 29 0.78 -12.00 9.52
C VAL A 29 0.78 -12.19 8.01
N ALA A 30 1.97 -12.21 7.40
CA ALA A 30 2.12 -12.50 5.98
C ALA A 30 3.57 -12.87 5.67
N THR A 31 3.75 -13.59 4.58
CA THR A 31 5.04 -13.83 3.94
C THR A 31 4.94 -13.43 2.48
N ASP A 32 5.91 -12.67 1.97
CA ASP A 32 5.96 -12.29 0.57
C ASP A 32 6.62 -13.37 -0.31
N ASP A 33 6.67 -13.16 -1.63
CA ASP A 33 7.26 -14.11 -2.57
C ASP A 33 8.76 -14.34 -2.37
N LEU A 34 9.44 -13.46 -1.65
CA LEU A 34 10.87 -13.55 -1.31
C LEU A 34 11.10 -14.23 0.06
N GLY A 35 10.05 -14.72 0.71
CA GLY A 35 10.12 -15.35 2.02
C GLY A 35 10.29 -14.37 3.18
N ARG A 36 10.11 -13.05 2.97
CA ARG A 36 10.18 -12.04 4.02
C ARG A 36 8.87 -12.02 4.80
N THR A 37 8.95 -12.19 6.12
CA THR A 37 7.78 -12.21 7.01
C THR A 37 7.46 -10.83 7.57
N MET A 38 6.18 -10.56 7.85
CA MET A 38 5.76 -9.37 8.58
C MET A 38 6.29 -9.41 10.00
N PRO A 39 7.00 -8.35 10.46
CA PRO A 39 7.49 -8.31 11.83
C PRO A 39 6.32 -8.18 12.82
N LEU A 40 6.45 -8.88 13.95
CA LEU A 40 5.51 -8.90 15.05
C LEU A 40 6.06 -8.11 16.25
N GLN A 41 5.28 -7.99 17.33
CA GLN A 41 5.65 -7.27 18.54
C GLN A 41 6.99 -7.74 19.13
N GLU A 42 7.29 -9.02 19.06
CA GLU A 42 8.57 -9.60 19.53
C GLU A 42 9.78 -9.14 18.71
N ASP A 43 9.57 -8.74 17.45
CA ASP A 43 10.64 -8.28 16.55
C ASP A 43 10.88 -6.77 16.66
N VAL A 44 9.80 -5.98 16.79
CA VAL A 44 9.84 -4.51 16.64
C VAL A 44 9.39 -3.74 17.88
N GLY A 45 8.89 -4.44 18.90
CA GLY A 45 8.38 -3.85 20.15
C GLY A 45 6.95 -3.34 20.04
N ASP A 46 6.45 -2.81 21.17
CA ASP A 46 5.13 -2.20 21.27
C ASP A 46 5.01 -0.97 20.38
N VAL A 47 3.77 -0.55 20.11
CA VAL A 47 3.49 0.73 19.44
C VAL A 47 4.22 1.86 20.15
N LYS A 48 5.07 2.55 19.42
CA LYS A 48 5.93 3.63 19.94
C LYS A 48 5.13 4.92 20.08
N THR A 49 5.18 5.54 21.25
CA THR A 49 4.37 6.72 21.61
C THR A 49 5.19 7.89 22.16
N ASP A 50 6.50 7.77 22.16
CA ASP A 50 7.44 8.78 22.67
C ASP A 50 7.45 10.07 21.85
N HIS A 51 7.16 9.99 20.55
CA HIS A 51 6.89 11.11 19.63
C HIS A 51 5.95 10.66 18.49
N PRO A 52 5.37 11.60 17.74
CA PRO A 52 4.57 11.26 16.56
C PRO A 52 5.39 10.47 15.53
N ARG A 53 4.79 9.45 14.93
CA ARG A 53 5.37 8.71 13.79
C ARG A 53 4.36 8.62 12.69
N LYS A 54 4.50 9.51 11.71
CA LYS A 54 3.60 9.62 10.56
C LYS A 54 4.31 9.14 9.30
N VAL A 55 3.56 8.49 8.44
CA VAL A 55 4.02 8.04 7.13
C VAL A 55 3.12 8.69 6.08
N GLY A 56 3.73 9.51 5.24
CA GLY A 56 3.09 10.08 4.05
C GLY A 56 3.61 9.40 2.79
N ILE A 57 2.76 9.28 1.78
CA ILE A 57 3.14 8.71 0.48
C ILE A 57 2.70 9.61 -0.67
N PHE A 58 3.61 9.81 -1.63
CA PHE A 58 3.31 10.54 -2.85
C PHE A 58 2.29 9.78 -3.68
N TYR A 59 1.16 10.42 -3.96
CA TYR A 59 0.02 9.83 -4.64
C TYR A 59 -0.34 10.64 -5.88
N ILE A 60 -0.25 9.97 -7.02
CA ILE A 60 -0.45 10.57 -8.32
C ILE A 60 -1.93 10.49 -8.72
N THR A 61 -2.49 11.63 -9.17
CA THR A 61 -3.87 11.75 -9.63
C THR A 61 -3.98 12.25 -11.09
N TRP A 62 -2.88 12.21 -11.84
CA TRP A 62 -2.85 12.67 -13.23
C TRP A 62 -2.88 11.55 -14.28
N HIS A 63 -3.32 10.32 -13.89
CA HIS A 63 -3.66 9.28 -14.85
C HIS A 63 -5.00 9.65 -15.53
N THR A 64 -4.91 10.53 -16.52
CA THR A 64 -6.06 11.02 -17.29
C THR A 64 -6.06 10.46 -18.69
N GLN A 65 -7.21 10.52 -19.38
CA GLN A 65 -7.33 10.01 -20.71
C GLN A 65 -6.40 10.77 -21.68
N ASN A 66 -5.56 10.04 -22.38
CA ASN A 66 -4.74 10.59 -23.44
C ASN A 66 -5.42 10.32 -24.79
N LEU A 67 -5.99 11.36 -25.38
CA LEU A 67 -6.74 11.28 -26.64
C LEU A 67 -5.88 10.81 -27.83
N HIS A 68 -4.56 10.89 -27.74
CA HIS A 68 -3.62 10.46 -28.77
C HIS A 68 -3.00 9.10 -28.51
N ALA A 69 -3.32 8.46 -27.37
CA ALA A 69 -2.80 7.15 -27.04
C ALA A 69 -3.45 6.06 -27.91
N ILE A 70 -2.65 5.06 -28.26
CA ILE A 70 -3.13 3.84 -28.92
C ILE A 70 -3.09 2.73 -27.85
N PRO A 71 -4.14 1.91 -27.74
CA PRO A 71 -4.13 0.76 -26.87
C PRO A 71 -2.99 -0.22 -27.18
N GLY A 72 -2.47 -0.90 -26.16
CA GLY A 72 -1.52 -1.97 -26.31
C GLY A 72 -0.06 -1.59 -26.02
N PRO A 73 0.92 -2.37 -26.51
CA PRO A 73 2.31 -2.31 -26.03
C PRO A 73 3.00 -0.97 -26.23
N TYR A 74 2.53 -0.14 -27.12
CA TYR A 74 3.14 1.16 -27.44
C TYR A 74 2.96 2.25 -26.37
N THR A 75 2.28 1.94 -25.29
CA THR A 75 2.16 2.81 -24.13
C THR A 75 2.97 2.32 -22.94
N ASP A 76 3.72 1.23 -23.06
CA ASP A 76 4.43 0.55 -21.99
C ASP A 76 5.90 0.31 -22.38
N VAL A 77 6.82 0.91 -21.62
CA VAL A 77 8.26 0.82 -21.88
C VAL A 77 8.77 -0.62 -21.76
N THR A 78 8.32 -1.36 -20.75
CA THR A 78 8.74 -2.76 -20.55
C THR A 78 8.35 -3.61 -21.75
N ARG A 79 7.12 -3.45 -22.26
CA ARG A 79 6.65 -4.16 -23.47
C ARG A 79 7.38 -3.74 -24.72
N ILE A 80 7.66 -2.43 -24.89
CA ILE A 80 8.41 -1.92 -26.03
C ILE A 80 9.84 -2.51 -26.06
N LEU A 81 10.53 -2.51 -24.91
CA LEU A 81 11.88 -3.06 -24.83
C LEU A 81 11.90 -4.58 -25.05
N ARG A 82 10.86 -5.29 -24.60
CA ARG A 82 10.71 -6.73 -24.87
C ARG A 82 10.50 -7.01 -26.37
N GLU A 83 9.75 -6.17 -27.07
CA GLU A 83 9.55 -6.31 -28.52
C GLU A 83 10.85 -6.00 -29.31
N ASP A 84 11.55 -4.92 -28.97
CA ASP A 84 12.84 -4.57 -29.56
C ASP A 84 13.73 -3.81 -28.55
N PRO A 85 14.70 -4.45 -27.91
CA PRO A 85 15.63 -3.82 -26.97
C PRO A 85 16.41 -2.65 -27.57
N SER A 86 16.63 -2.64 -28.91
CA SER A 86 17.38 -1.57 -29.58
C SER A 86 16.64 -0.21 -29.52
N ALA A 87 15.35 -0.20 -29.21
CA ALA A 87 14.55 1.01 -29.05
C ALA A 87 15.16 1.95 -28.00
N ARG A 88 15.79 1.42 -26.93
CA ARG A 88 16.45 2.19 -25.87
C ARG A 88 17.60 3.08 -26.37
N LEU A 89 18.15 2.81 -27.56
CA LEU A 89 19.27 3.54 -28.13
C LEU A 89 18.87 4.56 -29.22
N LYS A 90 17.59 4.62 -29.61
CA LYS A 90 17.11 5.41 -30.75
C LYS A 90 15.90 6.25 -30.38
N ALA A 91 16.07 7.57 -30.36
CA ALA A 91 14.98 8.52 -30.04
C ALA A 91 13.79 8.44 -30.99
N ASP A 92 14.04 8.09 -32.24
CA ASP A 92 13.06 8.02 -33.36
C ASP A 92 12.67 6.58 -33.71
N HIS A 93 12.90 5.62 -32.81
CA HIS A 93 12.49 4.24 -33.03
C HIS A 93 10.99 4.15 -33.28
N PRO A 94 10.52 3.33 -34.25
CA PRO A 94 9.11 3.26 -34.62
C PRO A 94 8.14 2.86 -33.48
N LEU A 95 8.62 2.18 -32.46
CA LEU A 95 7.82 1.83 -31.28
C LEU A 95 7.58 3.02 -30.35
N TRP A 96 8.41 4.08 -30.38
CA TRP A 96 8.15 5.31 -29.63
C TRP A 96 7.14 6.19 -30.36
N LYS A 97 5.86 6.00 -30.07
CA LYS A 97 4.75 6.69 -30.77
C LYS A 97 4.23 7.91 -30.02
N TYR A 98 4.56 8.03 -28.73
CA TYR A 98 4.02 9.06 -27.84
C TYR A 98 5.13 9.74 -27.05
N GLY A 99 4.73 10.78 -26.31
CA GLY A 99 5.61 11.45 -25.35
C GLY A 99 5.44 10.94 -23.89
N SER A 100 4.34 10.23 -23.61
CA SER A 100 4.04 9.70 -22.29
C SER A 100 3.82 8.19 -22.36
N TYR A 101 4.43 7.44 -21.44
CA TYR A 101 4.45 5.98 -21.42
C TYR A 101 4.26 5.47 -20.01
N HIS A 102 3.63 4.30 -19.85
CA HIS A 102 3.74 3.52 -18.62
C HIS A 102 5.12 2.86 -18.57
N TRP A 103 5.70 2.73 -17.39
CA TRP A 103 6.96 1.98 -17.23
C TRP A 103 6.72 0.45 -17.21
N GLY A 104 5.51 0.00 -16.80
CA GLY A 104 5.03 -1.36 -16.74
C GLY A 104 3.52 -1.38 -16.54
N GLU A 105 2.91 -2.55 -16.47
CA GLU A 105 1.48 -2.70 -16.25
C GLU A 105 1.15 -2.77 -14.73
N PRO A 106 0.30 -1.86 -14.21
CA PRO A 106 -0.25 -1.98 -12.86
C PRO A 106 -1.00 -3.30 -12.67
N GLU A 107 -1.02 -3.87 -11.47
CA GLU A 107 -1.86 -5.04 -11.16
C GLU A 107 -3.34 -4.79 -11.55
N MET A 108 -3.81 -3.58 -11.33
CA MET A 108 -5.18 -3.15 -11.64
C MET A 108 -5.38 -2.67 -13.09
N GLY A 109 -4.41 -2.95 -14.00
CA GLY A 109 -4.42 -2.52 -15.39
C GLY A 109 -4.07 -1.04 -15.56
N TYR A 110 -4.08 -0.55 -16.78
CA TYR A 110 -3.79 0.86 -17.11
C TYR A 110 -5.00 1.75 -16.76
N PHE A 111 -5.23 1.96 -15.47
CA PHE A 111 -6.39 2.65 -14.92
C PHE A 111 -6.31 4.17 -15.09
N LEU A 112 -7.43 4.83 -14.91
CA LEU A 112 -7.53 6.29 -14.76
C LEU A 112 -7.75 6.66 -13.28
N SER A 113 -7.32 7.87 -12.90
CA SER A 113 -7.43 8.36 -11.50
C SER A 113 -8.86 8.53 -11.00
N GLN A 114 -9.87 8.43 -11.88
CA GLN A 114 -11.29 8.46 -11.53
C GLN A 114 -11.91 7.07 -11.35
N ASP A 115 -11.14 6.00 -11.46
CA ASP A 115 -11.62 4.64 -11.23
C ASP A 115 -11.83 4.40 -9.72
N GLU A 116 -13.07 4.46 -9.26
CA GLU A 116 -13.42 4.31 -7.83
C GLU A 116 -12.99 2.95 -7.27
N TRP A 117 -13.05 1.88 -8.08
CA TRP A 117 -12.61 0.55 -7.65
C TRP A 117 -11.11 0.53 -7.33
N VAL A 118 -10.30 1.21 -8.14
CA VAL A 118 -8.86 1.37 -7.89
C VAL A 118 -8.61 2.22 -6.65
N ILE A 119 -9.31 3.35 -6.52
CA ILE A 119 -9.19 4.24 -5.36
C ILE A 119 -9.49 3.49 -4.05
N ARG A 120 -10.58 2.71 -4.00
CA ARG A 120 -10.93 1.91 -2.82
C ARG A 120 -9.86 0.91 -2.44
N ARG A 121 -9.32 0.18 -3.42
CA ARG A 121 -8.23 -0.78 -3.21
C ARG A 121 -6.93 -0.12 -2.76
N ASP A 122 -6.57 1.01 -3.36
CA ASP A 122 -5.41 1.79 -2.94
C ASP A 122 -5.55 2.25 -1.47
N LEU A 123 -6.69 2.84 -1.13
CA LEU A 123 -6.93 3.34 0.23
C LEU A 123 -6.91 2.22 1.27
N SER A 124 -7.49 1.05 0.96
CA SER A 124 -7.45 -0.13 1.83
C SER A 124 -6.02 -0.64 2.00
N MET A 125 -5.28 -0.85 0.91
CA MET A 125 -3.87 -1.29 0.99
C MET A 125 -2.99 -0.33 1.78
N LEU A 126 -3.15 0.98 1.56
CA LEU A 126 -2.36 2.00 2.26
C LEU A 126 -2.71 2.05 3.75
N GLN A 127 -3.99 1.92 4.09
CA GLN A 127 -4.44 1.84 5.48
C GLN A 127 -3.93 0.58 6.18
N ASP A 128 -4.02 -0.59 5.52
CA ASP A 128 -3.55 -1.87 6.03
C ASP A 128 -2.05 -1.88 6.30
N ALA A 129 -1.27 -1.21 5.45
CA ALA A 129 0.17 -1.00 5.64
C ALA A 129 0.50 0.01 6.74
N GLY A 130 -0.46 0.86 7.16
CA GLY A 130 -0.27 1.89 8.19
C GLY A 130 0.20 3.24 7.65
N VAL A 131 -0.12 3.60 6.41
CA VAL A 131 0.10 4.93 5.84
C VAL A 131 -0.92 5.91 6.40
N ASP A 132 -0.45 7.08 6.83
CA ASP A 132 -1.30 8.12 7.46
C ASP A 132 -1.76 9.19 6.45
N VAL A 133 -0.96 9.48 5.41
CA VAL A 133 -1.13 10.69 4.60
C VAL A 133 -0.87 10.42 3.12
N LEU A 134 -1.79 10.86 2.27
CA LEU A 134 -1.57 10.99 0.82
C LEU A 134 -0.96 12.37 0.54
N VAL A 135 0.19 12.41 -0.09
CA VAL A 135 0.80 13.65 -0.61
C VAL A 135 0.40 13.78 -2.07
N LEU A 136 -0.54 14.68 -2.36
CA LEU A 136 -1.13 14.84 -3.69
C LEU A 136 -0.25 15.72 -4.57
N ASP A 137 0.04 15.23 -5.76
CA ASP A 137 0.89 15.91 -6.72
C ASP A 137 0.21 17.11 -7.37
N VAL A 138 0.79 18.30 -7.15
CA VAL A 138 0.48 19.53 -7.88
C VAL A 138 1.77 20.20 -8.38
N THR A 139 2.86 19.41 -8.46
CA THR A 139 4.20 19.94 -8.75
C THR A 139 4.33 20.53 -10.14
N ASN A 140 3.50 20.06 -11.09
CA ASN A 140 3.47 20.56 -12.47
C ASN A 140 2.57 21.79 -12.68
N GLY A 141 1.97 22.32 -11.61
CA GLY A 141 1.11 23.48 -11.67
C GLY A 141 -0.26 23.21 -12.32
N VAL A 142 -0.74 21.98 -12.28
CA VAL A 142 -2.04 21.55 -12.79
C VAL A 142 -2.93 21.10 -11.64
N CYS A 143 -4.16 21.57 -11.59
CA CYS A 143 -5.16 21.13 -10.63
C CYS A 143 -6.07 20.07 -11.25
N TYR A 144 -6.11 18.89 -10.66
CA TYR A 144 -6.89 17.73 -11.11
C TYR A 144 -8.20 17.68 -10.32
N TRP A 145 -9.11 18.65 -10.56
CA TRP A 145 -10.31 18.87 -9.76
C TRP A 145 -11.25 17.67 -9.73
N ASP A 146 -11.52 17.05 -10.88
CA ASP A 146 -12.46 15.94 -10.99
C ASP A 146 -11.89 14.68 -10.36
N GLU A 147 -10.58 14.44 -10.50
CA GLU A 147 -9.87 13.32 -9.89
C GLU A 147 -9.84 13.46 -8.36
N TRP A 148 -9.56 14.67 -7.84
CA TRP A 148 -9.58 14.92 -6.40
C TRP A 148 -10.99 14.84 -5.81
N GLU A 149 -12.01 15.33 -6.52
CA GLU A 149 -13.41 15.19 -6.09
C GLU A 149 -13.82 13.71 -6.00
N MET A 150 -13.41 12.87 -6.96
CA MET A 150 -13.65 11.43 -6.90
C MET A 150 -12.93 10.81 -5.70
N LEU A 151 -11.63 11.10 -5.53
CA LEU A 151 -10.83 10.60 -4.42
C LEU A 151 -11.44 10.98 -3.05
N PHE A 152 -11.74 12.27 -2.84
CA PHE A 152 -12.23 12.74 -1.53
C PHE A 152 -13.63 12.24 -1.21
N ARG A 153 -14.52 12.15 -2.20
CA ARG A 153 -15.85 11.54 -2.02
C ARG A 153 -15.74 10.07 -1.66
N THR A 154 -14.86 9.34 -2.34
CA THR A 154 -14.62 7.92 -2.03
C THR A 154 -14.05 7.76 -0.62
N MET A 155 -13.09 8.60 -0.20
CA MET A 155 -12.57 8.60 1.17
C MET A 155 -13.67 8.85 2.21
N GLU A 156 -14.54 9.85 2.02
CA GLU A 156 -15.66 10.13 2.92
C GLU A 156 -16.67 8.98 2.94
N GLN A 157 -16.96 8.38 1.79
CA GLN A 157 -17.86 7.25 1.70
C GLN A 157 -17.30 6.04 2.46
N MET A 158 -16.04 5.65 2.25
CA MET A 158 -15.39 4.57 2.98
C MET A 158 -15.40 4.82 4.49
N ARG A 159 -15.18 6.06 4.94
CA ARG A 159 -15.30 6.43 6.36
C ARG A 159 -16.72 6.33 6.88
N SER A 160 -17.72 6.66 6.08
CA SER A 160 -19.14 6.49 6.45
C SER A 160 -19.57 5.02 6.52
N GLU A 161 -18.90 4.15 5.79
CA GLU A 161 -19.04 2.69 5.83
C GLU A 161 -18.35 2.07 7.07
N GLY A 162 -17.59 2.87 7.83
CA GLY A 162 -16.87 2.47 9.03
C GLY A 162 -15.36 2.20 8.83
N ASN A 163 -14.85 2.36 7.62
CA ASN A 163 -13.42 2.18 7.34
C ASN A 163 -12.59 3.39 7.78
N GLN A 164 -11.31 3.16 8.01
CA GLN A 164 -10.32 4.23 8.12
C GLN A 164 -9.76 4.52 6.72
N THR A 165 -9.28 5.75 6.51
CA THR A 165 -8.51 6.11 5.30
C THR A 165 -7.39 7.07 5.70
N PRO A 166 -6.30 7.14 4.94
CA PRO A 166 -5.32 8.20 5.11
C PRO A 166 -5.96 9.61 5.05
N GLN A 167 -5.26 10.61 5.51
CA GLN A 167 -5.58 12.01 5.29
C GLN A 167 -4.84 12.52 4.05
N PHE A 168 -5.04 13.77 3.62
CA PHE A 168 -4.30 14.31 2.48
C PHE A 168 -3.58 15.63 2.78
N VAL A 169 -2.53 15.88 1.98
CA VAL A 169 -1.80 17.14 1.87
C VAL A 169 -1.48 17.39 0.39
N PHE A 170 -1.46 18.66 -0.04
CA PHE A 170 -1.01 19.03 -1.38
C PHE A 170 0.46 19.44 -1.38
N TRP A 171 1.16 19.10 -2.47
CA TRP A 171 2.50 19.57 -2.75
C TRP A 171 2.54 20.36 -4.06
N SER A 172 2.76 21.68 -3.97
CA SER A 172 2.85 22.61 -5.10
C SER A 172 4.28 23.09 -5.29
N TYR A 173 4.85 22.96 -6.48
CA TYR A 173 6.26 23.31 -6.74
C TYR A 173 6.45 24.22 -7.95
N ASN A 174 6.07 23.82 -9.18
CA ASN A 174 6.24 24.55 -10.41
C ASN A 174 4.93 25.22 -10.90
N GLY A 175 4.98 25.89 -12.04
CA GLY A 175 3.79 26.37 -12.74
C GLY A 175 3.01 27.46 -12.02
N ASN A 176 3.66 28.47 -11.45
CA ASN A 176 3.06 29.52 -10.62
C ASN A 176 2.43 28.97 -9.32
N PRO A 177 3.25 28.47 -8.39
CA PRO A 177 2.78 27.86 -7.15
C PRO A 177 1.89 28.79 -6.30
N VAL A 178 2.08 30.11 -6.34
CA VAL A 178 1.22 31.07 -5.64
C VAL A 178 -0.21 31.01 -6.15
N SER A 179 -0.40 30.98 -7.47
CA SER A 179 -1.72 30.84 -8.08
C SER A 179 -2.37 29.49 -7.73
N ILE A 180 -1.60 28.40 -7.81
CA ILE A 180 -2.11 27.06 -7.48
C ILE A 180 -2.55 26.97 -6.03
N VAL A 181 -1.69 27.41 -5.09
CA VAL A 181 -2.02 27.39 -3.66
C VAL A 181 -3.25 28.28 -3.36
N THR A 182 -3.37 29.42 -4.02
CA THR A 182 -4.55 30.29 -3.89
C THR A 182 -5.82 29.56 -4.36
N GLN A 183 -5.77 28.87 -5.49
CA GLN A 183 -6.91 28.11 -6.00
C GLN A 183 -7.30 26.97 -5.03
N LEU A 184 -6.33 26.20 -4.52
CA LEU A 184 -6.57 25.15 -3.53
C LEU A 184 -7.22 25.72 -2.26
N TYR A 185 -6.70 26.86 -1.76
CA TYR A 185 -7.24 27.51 -0.59
C TYR A 185 -8.69 27.94 -0.78
N GLU A 186 -9.00 28.67 -1.85
CA GLU A 186 -10.35 29.15 -2.15
C GLU A 186 -11.34 28.00 -2.42
N HIS A 187 -10.88 26.90 -3.03
CA HIS A 187 -11.74 25.79 -3.42
C HIS A 187 -12.05 24.81 -2.27
N TYR A 188 -11.05 24.45 -1.46
CA TYR A 188 -11.17 23.43 -0.42
C TYR A 188 -11.12 24.00 1.00
N TYR A 189 -10.11 24.77 1.31
CA TYR A 189 -9.79 25.11 2.70
C TYR A 189 -10.66 26.23 3.26
N LYS A 190 -10.83 27.31 2.55
CA LYS A 190 -11.64 28.44 2.98
C LYS A 190 -13.13 28.08 3.18
N PRO A 191 -13.78 27.33 2.28
CA PRO A 191 -15.15 26.84 2.50
C PRO A 191 -15.23 25.67 3.48
N GLY A 192 -14.11 25.07 3.88
CA GLY A 192 -14.07 23.93 4.80
C GLY A 192 -14.50 22.61 4.20
N ARG A 193 -14.34 22.43 2.87
CA ARG A 193 -14.70 21.17 2.18
C ARG A 193 -13.75 20.06 2.60
N TYR A 194 -14.27 18.87 2.87
CA TYR A 194 -13.48 17.69 3.26
C TYR A 194 -12.57 17.92 4.46
N ARG A 195 -12.97 18.79 5.41
CA ARG A 195 -12.14 19.20 6.55
C ARG A 195 -11.65 18.03 7.41
N ASN A 196 -12.43 16.99 7.53
CA ASN A 196 -12.09 15.74 8.25
C ASN A 196 -11.00 14.93 7.57
N LEU A 197 -10.67 15.21 6.30
CA LEU A 197 -9.62 14.55 5.52
C LEU A 197 -8.31 15.32 5.51
N TRP A 198 -8.27 16.59 5.99
CA TRP A 198 -7.04 17.38 5.99
C TRP A 198 -6.03 16.84 6.99
N PHE A 199 -4.80 16.64 6.56
CA PHE A 199 -3.73 16.33 7.47
C PHE A 199 -3.26 17.59 8.20
N LEU A 200 -3.27 17.51 9.53
CA LEU A 200 -2.83 18.61 10.38
C LEU A 200 -1.41 18.33 10.89
N TRP A 201 -0.56 19.37 10.81
CA TRP A 201 0.77 19.41 11.39
C TRP A 201 0.91 20.68 12.19
N ASP A 202 1.33 20.58 13.43
CA ASP A 202 1.34 21.73 14.37
C ASP A 202 -0.04 22.44 14.46
N ASP A 203 -1.12 21.64 14.58
CA ASP A 203 -2.52 22.06 14.73
C ASP A 203 -3.11 22.85 13.54
N ARG A 204 -2.42 22.92 12.40
CA ARG A 204 -2.88 23.55 11.17
C ARG A 204 -2.75 22.62 9.98
N PRO A 205 -3.56 22.78 8.92
CA PRO A 205 -3.37 22.00 7.70
C PRO A 205 -1.95 22.16 7.18
N LEU A 206 -1.28 21.04 6.87
CA LEU A 206 0.03 21.06 6.24
C LEU A 206 -0.10 21.42 4.77
N LEU A 207 0.80 22.26 4.28
CA LEU A 207 1.01 22.53 2.86
C LEU A 207 2.49 22.36 2.54
N LEU A 208 2.79 21.49 1.60
CA LEU A 208 4.11 21.38 1.01
C LEU A 208 4.17 22.32 -0.20
N TYR A 209 5.18 23.18 -0.27
CA TYR A 209 5.21 24.23 -1.26
C TYR A 209 6.65 24.55 -1.72
N ASN A 210 6.78 25.33 -2.78
CA ASN A 210 8.06 25.89 -3.18
C ASN A 210 8.23 27.26 -2.52
N ALA A 211 9.14 27.35 -1.56
CA ALA A 211 9.46 28.60 -0.87
C ALA A 211 10.48 29.47 -1.64
N ARG A 212 11.05 28.96 -2.74
CA ARG A 212 12.14 29.59 -3.46
C ARG A 212 11.95 29.55 -4.96
N PRO A 213 11.17 30.42 -5.43
CA PRO A 213 10.66 30.45 -6.77
C PRO A 213 11.47 31.27 -7.77
N GLU A 214 12.55 31.83 -7.34
CA GLU A 214 13.44 32.66 -8.15
C GLU A 214 13.96 31.90 -9.38
N HIS A 215 13.60 30.63 -9.52
CA HIS A 215 14.27 29.72 -10.42
C HIS A 215 13.31 28.73 -11.10
N ASP A 216 12.13 29.19 -11.50
CA ASP A 216 11.59 28.51 -12.65
C ASP A 216 12.59 28.71 -13.82
N ALA A 217 12.82 27.67 -14.58
CA ALA A 217 13.79 27.69 -15.69
C ALA A 217 13.52 28.81 -16.72
N ASN A 218 12.42 29.53 -16.61
CA ASN A 218 11.94 30.57 -17.51
C ASN A 218 11.95 31.96 -16.89
N GLY A 219 12.22 32.12 -15.58
CA GLY A 219 12.30 33.44 -14.91
C GLY A 219 10.98 34.21 -14.89
N SER A 220 9.83 33.53 -15.04
CA SER A 220 8.54 34.18 -15.30
C SER A 220 7.62 34.31 -14.09
N TYR A 221 7.98 33.70 -12.94
CA TYR A 221 7.10 33.71 -11.76
C TYR A 221 7.80 34.28 -10.54
N ASP A 222 7.19 35.27 -9.92
CA ASP A 222 7.53 35.65 -8.55
C ASP A 222 6.82 34.67 -7.62
N THR A 223 7.57 33.76 -7.05
CA THR A 223 7.14 32.73 -6.16
C THR A 223 7.80 32.89 -4.79
N SER A 224 8.44 34.04 -4.50
CA SER A 224 8.94 34.35 -3.16
C SER A 224 7.83 34.18 -2.12
N ILE A 225 8.20 33.84 -0.90
CA ILE A 225 7.24 33.70 0.21
C ILE A 225 6.36 34.96 0.34
N ASP A 226 6.90 36.15 -0.02
CA ASP A 226 6.22 37.41 0.03
C ASP A 226 5.13 37.56 -1.05
N ALA A 227 5.16 36.73 -2.10
CA ALA A 227 4.12 36.73 -3.13
C ALA A 227 2.83 36.03 -2.69
N TYR A 228 2.91 35.17 -1.65
CA TYR A 228 1.74 34.48 -1.12
C TYR A 228 0.88 35.45 -0.27
N PRO A 229 -0.45 35.47 -0.44
CA PRO A 229 -1.33 36.28 0.40
C PRO A 229 -1.17 35.91 1.88
N LYS A 230 -1.06 36.91 2.76
CA LYS A 230 -0.84 36.69 4.21
C LYS A 230 -1.92 35.84 4.86
N GLU A 231 -3.16 35.94 4.42
CA GLU A 231 -4.29 35.14 4.89
C GLU A 231 -4.02 33.63 4.65
N ILE A 232 -3.60 33.28 3.44
CA ILE A 232 -3.27 31.88 3.05
C ILE A 232 -2.09 31.39 3.86
N PHE A 233 -1.06 32.22 3.95
CA PHE A 233 0.18 31.87 4.63
C PHE A 233 -0.02 31.56 6.12
N SER A 234 -0.89 32.35 6.78
CA SER A 234 -1.21 32.16 8.20
C SER A 234 -2.14 30.96 8.46
N PHE A 235 -2.82 30.46 7.44
CA PHE A 235 -3.77 29.35 7.57
C PHE A 235 -3.07 28.01 7.69
N PHE A 236 -1.96 27.82 6.98
CA PHE A 236 -1.25 26.55 6.89
C PHE A 236 -0.05 26.46 7.84
N THR A 237 0.31 25.24 8.23
CA THR A 237 1.69 24.89 8.53
C THR A 237 2.41 24.65 7.21
N LEU A 238 3.51 25.35 6.99
CA LEU A 238 4.23 25.36 5.73
C LEU A 238 5.56 24.64 5.84
N ARG A 239 5.85 23.75 4.91
CA ARG A 239 7.19 23.19 4.70
C ARG A 239 7.56 23.31 3.24
N ASN A 240 8.74 23.83 2.99
CA ASN A 240 9.30 23.76 1.65
C ASN A 240 9.61 22.32 1.35
N MET A 241 9.20 21.83 0.17
CA MET A 241 9.57 20.51 -0.28
C MET A 241 10.24 20.64 -1.64
N TRP A 242 11.43 20.07 -1.76
CA TRP A 242 12.26 20.18 -2.93
C TRP A 242 12.71 18.81 -3.44
N TRP A 243 13.18 18.77 -4.68
CA TRP A 243 13.45 17.52 -5.39
C TRP A 243 14.53 16.63 -4.76
N GLY A 244 15.53 17.19 -4.10
CA GLY A 244 16.56 16.43 -3.37
C GLY A 244 17.60 15.69 -4.20
N TYR A 245 17.35 15.45 -5.47
CA TYR A 245 18.22 14.65 -6.33
C TYR A 245 19.39 15.42 -6.92
N TYR A 246 19.37 16.75 -6.92
CA TYR A 246 20.41 17.61 -7.44
C TYR A 246 20.40 18.94 -6.74
N GLU A 247 21.57 19.59 -6.82
CA GLU A 247 21.68 20.95 -6.36
C GLU A 247 21.00 21.87 -7.37
N TRP A 248 20.02 22.60 -6.87
CA TRP A 248 19.37 23.62 -7.65
C TRP A 248 20.12 24.93 -7.43
N TYR A 249 20.75 25.46 -8.45
CA TYR A 249 21.56 26.68 -8.38
C TYR A 249 22.65 26.67 -7.29
N GLY A 250 23.29 25.52 -7.06
CA GLY A 250 24.36 25.37 -6.09
C GLY A 250 23.93 25.38 -4.63
N GLN A 251 22.64 25.23 -4.35
CA GLN A 251 22.12 25.17 -2.97
C GLN A 251 21.66 23.77 -2.62
N ARG A 252 22.16 23.25 -1.51
CA ARG A 252 21.71 22.01 -0.90
C ARG A 252 20.80 22.31 0.27
N TYR A 253 19.61 21.70 0.25
CA TYR A 253 18.63 21.88 1.31
C TYR A 253 18.53 20.67 2.26
N ILE A 254 19.24 19.59 1.97
CA ILE A 254 19.27 18.39 2.81
C ILE A 254 19.74 18.76 4.22
N GLY A 255 19.00 18.29 5.22
CA GLY A 255 19.29 18.50 6.63
C GLY A 255 19.08 19.92 7.15
N THR A 256 18.42 20.81 6.38
CA THR A 256 18.19 22.20 6.75
C THR A 256 16.80 22.43 7.32
N GLU A 257 16.59 23.61 7.92
CA GLU A 257 15.33 24.00 8.56
C GLU A 257 14.19 24.15 7.56
N ASP A 258 13.04 23.55 7.87
CA ASP A 258 11.78 23.63 7.12
C ASP A 258 11.86 23.19 5.65
N ASN A 259 12.91 22.47 5.29
CA ASN A 259 13.11 21.96 3.93
C ASN A 259 12.98 20.44 3.90
N TRP A 260 11.79 19.95 3.62
CA TRP A 260 11.54 18.53 3.39
C TRP A 260 12.08 18.08 2.04
N SER A 261 12.44 16.82 1.91
CA SER A 261 13.06 16.26 0.72
C SER A 261 12.13 15.29 -0.01
N PHE A 262 12.11 15.40 -1.34
CA PHE A 262 11.47 14.40 -2.21
C PHE A 262 12.28 13.11 -2.31
N GLY A 263 13.59 13.18 -2.10
CA GLY A 263 14.54 12.09 -2.15
C GLY A 263 15.97 12.61 -2.08
N TYR A 264 16.94 11.70 -2.10
CA TYR A 264 18.35 12.03 -1.97
C TYR A 264 19.15 11.51 -3.18
N SER A 265 20.08 12.32 -3.68
CA SER A 265 20.96 11.92 -4.79
C SER A 265 22.07 11.01 -4.33
N MET A 266 21.80 9.73 -4.16
CA MET A 266 22.79 8.75 -3.67
C MET A 266 23.86 8.42 -4.72
N ALA A 267 23.74 8.91 -5.96
CA ALA A 267 24.83 8.93 -6.93
C ALA A 267 25.83 10.09 -6.70
N ASP A 268 25.46 11.08 -5.86
CA ASP A 268 26.33 12.20 -5.52
C ASP A 268 27.41 11.74 -4.51
N PRO A 269 28.71 11.98 -4.80
CA PRO A 269 29.81 11.51 -3.95
C PRO A 269 29.84 12.10 -2.54
N ASP A 270 29.18 13.22 -2.30
CA ASP A 270 29.11 13.85 -0.98
C ASP A 270 27.88 13.36 -0.21
N ILE A 271 26.73 13.27 -0.89
CA ILE A 271 25.49 12.79 -0.26
C ILE A 271 25.60 11.32 0.17
N ILE A 272 26.28 10.48 -0.62
CA ILE A 272 26.49 9.06 -0.26
C ILE A 272 27.26 8.88 1.06
N LYS A 273 28.05 9.88 1.47
CA LYS A 273 28.85 9.88 2.71
C LYS A 273 28.06 10.40 3.91
N MET A 274 26.93 11.05 3.69
CA MET A 274 26.12 11.63 4.77
C MET A 274 25.57 10.53 5.68
N THR A 275 25.57 10.81 6.95
CA THR A 275 24.95 9.95 7.97
C THR A 275 23.41 10.08 7.92
N PRO A 276 22.66 9.12 8.45
CA PRO A 276 21.21 9.23 8.59
C PRO A 276 20.76 10.53 9.24
N ALA A 277 21.45 10.98 10.30
CA ALA A 277 21.12 12.22 10.99
C ALA A 277 21.38 13.50 10.17
N GLU A 278 22.26 13.45 9.16
CA GLU A 278 22.56 14.56 8.26
C GLU A 278 21.59 14.60 7.08
N LEU A 279 20.94 13.49 6.74
CA LEU A 279 19.95 13.40 5.66
C LEU A 279 18.56 13.92 6.06
N VAL A 280 18.28 14.05 7.35
CA VAL A 280 16.95 14.37 7.90
C VAL A 280 16.71 15.87 7.87
N SER A 281 15.58 16.30 7.35
CA SER A 281 15.08 17.67 7.44
C SER A 281 14.79 18.06 8.89
N ARG A 282 14.88 19.36 9.21
CA ARG A 282 14.75 19.84 10.57
C ARG A 282 13.70 20.93 10.72
N HIS A 283 13.13 20.97 11.92
CA HIS A 283 12.32 22.09 12.39
C HIS A 283 12.75 22.47 13.81
N ASN A 284 13.05 23.74 14.04
CA ASN A 284 13.59 24.24 15.33
C ASN A 284 14.84 23.44 15.80
N GLY A 285 15.69 23.05 14.85
CA GLY A 285 16.91 22.28 15.11
C GLY A 285 16.68 20.80 15.41
N GLN A 286 15.43 20.32 15.45
CA GLN A 286 15.11 18.90 15.69
C GLN A 286 14.83 18.17 14.35
N PRO A 287 15.14 16.87 14.24
CA PRO A 287 14.74 16.05 13.10
C PRO A 287 13.22 16.12 12.88
N GLU A 288 12.79 16.26 11.65
CA GLU A 288 11.37 16.34 11.32
C GLU A 288 10.94 15.39 10.21
N GLU A 289 11.66 15.33 9.08
CA GLU A 289 11.25 14.49 7.94
C GLU A 289 12.45 13.76 7.32
N ALA A 290 12.21 12.51 6.87
CA ALA A 290 13.13 11.74 6.04
C ALA A 290 12.41 11.18 4.82
N ALA A 291 13.01 11.34 3.64
CA ALA A 291 12.52 10.77 2.40
C ALA A 291 13.01 9.33 2.20
N VAL A 292 12.11 8.47 1.77
CA VAL A 292 12.39 7.07 1.42
C VAL A 292 11.80 6.77 0.05
N THR A 293 12.60 6.23 -0.86
CA THR A 293 12.19 5.97 -2.25
C THR A 293 12.77 4.65 -2.76
N PRO A 294 12.02 3.87 -3.56
CA PRO A 294 12.50 2.61 -4.14
C PRO A 294 13.63 2.75 -5.15
N ALA A 295 13.70 3.88 -5.85
CA ALA A 295 14.74 4.22 -6.82
C ALA A 295 14.91 5.74 -6.90
N GLN A 296 15.82 6.22 -7.73
CA GLN A 296 15.99 7.66 -7.94
C GLN A 296 15.41 8.13 -9.26
N HIS A 297 15.02 9.38 -9.26
CA HIS A 297 14.63 10.21 -10.38
C HIS A 297 15.73 11.27 -10.63
N PRO A 298 16.04 11.69 -11.86
CA PRO A 298 15.52 11.23 -13.15
C PRO A 298 16.34 10.07 -13.74
N VAL A 299 15.81 9.44 -14.78
CA VAL A 299 16.41 8.33 -15.48
C VAL A 299 16.66 8.66 -16.94
N THR A 300 17.82 8.25 -17.46
CA THR A 300 18.15 8.33 -18.89
C THR A 300 18.32 6.95 -19.50
N MET A 301 18.06 6.85 -20.80
CA MET A 301 18.14 5.62 -21.56
C MET A 301 19.49 5.47 -22.31
N THR A 302 20.56 6.00 -21.79
CA THR A 302 21.88 5.80 -22.37
C THR A 302 22.72 4.88 -21.52
N ASP A 303 23.89 4.57 -22.01
CA ASP A 303 24.94 3.76 -21.42
C ASP A 303 25.18 3.98 -19.91
N LYS A 304 24.68 5.08 -19.35
CA LYS A 304 24.70 5.35 -17.91
C LYS A 304 23.40 6.00 -17.45
N PRO A 305 22.52 5.28 -16.75
CA PRO A 305 21.37 5.86 -16.07
C PRO A 305 21.80 7.02 -15.15
N MET A 306 21.02 8.10 -15.11
CA MET A 306 21.32 9.24 -14.23
C MET A 306 20.91 8.96 -12.79
N GLY A 307 19.80 8.25 -12.61
CA GLY A 307 19.35 7.79 -11.31
C GLY A 307 20.03 6.49 -10.92
N VAL A 308 19.74 6.05 -9.73
CA VAL A 308 20.07 4.71 -9.26
C VAL A 308 18.81 3.86 -9.26
N GLY A 309 18.96 2.60 -9.65
CA GLY A 309 17.87 1.64 -9.74
C GLY A 309 17.56 0.98 -8.39
N LYS A 310 16.54 0.15 -8.39
CA LYS A 310 16.06 -0.60 -7.22
C LYS A 310 17.08 -1.58 -6.66
N SER A 311 17.99 -2.09 -7.50
CA SER A 311 19.07 -3.01 -7.13
C SER A 311 20.39 -2.34 -6.74
N TRP A 312 20.46 -1.00 -6.78
CA TRP A 312 21.63 -0.25 -6.36
C TRP A 312 21.85 -0.39 -4.84
N SER A 313 23.13 -0.39 -4.44
CA SER A 313 23.50 -0.26 -3.04
C SER A 313 24.64 0.73 -2.81
N ARG A 314 24.71 1.30 -1.61
CA ARG A 314 25.82 2.20 -1.21
C ARG A 314 27.18 1.50 -1.30
N ALA A 315 27.20 0.21 -1.00
CA ALA A 315 28.45 -0.56 -0.96
C ALA A 315 28.94 -0.99 -2.34
N TYR A 316 28.04 -1.27 -3.28
CA TYR A 316 28.40 -1.90 -4.56
C TYR A 316 28.03 -1.05 -5.79
N GLY A 317 27.25 0.02 -5.63
CA GLY A 317 26.78 0.86 -6.73
C GLY A 317 25.66 0.20 -7.53
N GLN A 318 25.46 0.68 -8.77
CA GLN A 318 24.53 0.08 -9.72
C GLN A 318 25.14 -1.22 -10.26
N PRO A 319 24.44 -2.36 -10.17
CA PRO A 319 24.92 -3.61 -10.73
C PRO A 319 24.98 -3.58 -12.27
N PRO A 320 25.66 -4.55 -12.91
CA PRO A 320 25.65 -4.68 -14.36
C PRO A 320 24.24 -4.86 -14.91
N LEU A 321 23.96 -4.20 -16.03
CA LEU A 321 22.66 -4.23 -16.70
C LEU A 321 22.76 -5.01 -18.02
N ASP A 322 21.66 -5.67 -18.37
CA ASP A 322 21.48 -6.35 -19.67
C ASP A 322 21.02 -5.38 -20.78
N GLU A 323 20.59 -5.95 -21.89
CA GLU A 323 20.08 -5.19 -23.04
C GLU A 323 18.71 -4.53 -22.83
N TYR A 324 18.02 -4.87 -21.75
CA TYR A 324 16.75 -4.27 -21.32
C TYR A 324 16.92 -3.22 -20.21
N ASP A 325 18.17 -2.87 -19.90
CA ASP A 325 18.54 -2.05 -18.72
C ASP A 325 18.06 -2.64 -17.38
N MET A 326 18.04 -3.98 -17.28
CA MET A 326 17.72 -4.73 -16.07
C MET A 326 18.99 -5.33 -15.44
N PRO A 327 19.06 -5.46 -14.10
CA PRO A 327 20.25 -6.00 -13.44
C PRO A 327 20.45 -7.48 -13.74
N THR A 328 21.65 -7.85 -14.22
CA THR A 328 22.00 -9.25 -14.47
C THR A 328 22.32 -10.02 -13.19
N GLU A 329 22.80 -9.32 -12.17
CA GLU A 329 23.03 -9.85 -10.82
C GLU A 329 23.15 -8.70 -9.82
N ALA A 330 22.83 -8.94 -8.55
CA ALA A 330 23.15 -8.02 -7.46
C ALA A 330 23.38 -8.76 -6.14
N TYR A 331 24.29 -8.25 -5.31
CA TYR A 331 24.46 -8.73 -3.95
C TYR A 331 23.34 -8.25 -3.06
N VAL A 332 22.64 -9.18 -2.41
CA VAL A 332 21.54 -8.90 -1.46
C VAL A 332 22.08 -9.00 -0.03
N PRO A 333 22.27 -7.88 0.68
CA PRO A 333 22.99 -7.84 1.96
C PRO A 333 22.39 -8.75 3.06
N TRP A 334 21.06 -8.81 3.17
CA TRP A 334 20.41 -9.62 4.20
C TRP A 334 20.35 -11.12 3.89
N LEU A 335 20.58 -11.53 2.64
CA LEU A 335 20.77 -12.91 2.25
C LEU A 335 22.24 -13.34 2.36
N GLY A 336 23.17 -12.37 2.25
CA GLY A 336 24.62 -12.64 2.22
C GLY A 336 25.09 -13.28 0.92
N GLU A 337 24.30 -13.19 -0.16
CA GLU A 337 24.60 -13.83 -1.45
C GLU A 337 24.29 -12.92 -2.64
N THR A 338 24.83 -13.28 -3.81
CA THR A 338 24.52 -12.63 -5.08
C THR A 338 23.36 -13.34 -5.77
N VAL A 339 22.29 -12.61 -5.97
CA VAL A 339 21.13 -13.06 -6.75
C VAL A 339 21.37 -12.73 -8.20
N LYS A 340 21.11 -13.69 -9.09
CA LYS A 340 21.20 -13.50 -10.54
C LYS A 340 19.86 -13.01 -11.09
N GLY A 341 19.94 -12.09 -12.04
CA GLY A 341 18.77 -11.65 -12.78
C GLY A 341 18.29 -12.76 -13.70
N ALA A 342 17.00 -12.97 -13.75
CA ALA A 342 16.40 -13.64 -14.88
C ALA A 342 16.28 -12.62 -16.02
N VAL A 343 16.50 -13.05 -17.25
CA VAL A 343 16.05 -12.29 -18.42
C VAL A 343 14.52 -12.16 -18.27
N ASP A 344 13.98 -10.95 -18.37
CA ASP A 344 12.54 -10.74 -18.31
C ASP A 344 11.90 -11.39 -19.55
N ASP A 345 11.52 -12.65 -19.40
CA ASP A 345 10.75 -13.41 -20.40
C ASP A 345 9.23 -13.29 -20.17
N GLY A 346 8.81 -12.41 -19.25
CA GLY A 346 7.43 -12.20 -18.85
C GLY A 346 6.97 -13.03 -17.65
N GLU A 347 7.82 -13.92 -17.12
CA GLU A 347 7.45 -14.79 -16.00
C GLU A 347 8.37 -14.64 -14.77
N GLY A 348 9.46 -13.87 -14.86
CA GLY A 348 10.59 -14.08 -13.98
C GLY A 348 11.12 -12.94 -13.12
N LEU A 349 10.41 -11.81 -12.92
CA LEU A 349 10.96 -10.72 -12.09
C LEU A 349 10.78 -10.92 -10.58
N SER A 350 9.95 -11.84 -10.12
CA SER A 350 9.63 -12.02 -8.69
C SER A 350 10.84 -12.38 -7.81
N HIS A 351 11.86 -13.00 -8.39
CA HIS A 351 13.12 -13.34 -7.74
C HIS A 351 14.36 -12.69 -8.38
N SER A 352 14.18 -11.73 -9.29
CA SER A 352 15.29 -10.96 -9.87
C SER A 352 15.85 -9.98 -8.84
N PRO A 353 17.08 -9.47 -9.00
CA PRO A 353 17.65 -8.44 -8.11
C PRO A 353 16.72 -7.25 -7.87
N THR A 354 16.01 -6.81 -8.91
CA THR A 354 15.03 -5.73 -8.85
C THR A 354 13.92 -6.00 -7.84
N ALA A 355 13.46 -7.25 -7.68
CA ALA A 355 12.36 -7.60 -6.79
C ALA A 355 12.70 -7.43 -5.30
N TYR A 356 14.00 -7.48 -4.95
CA TYR A 356 14.44 -7.39 -3.55
C TYR A 356 14.38 -5.98 -2.97
N GLY A 357 14.37 -4.92 -3.81
CA GLY A 357 14.31 -3.55 -3.32
C GLY A 357 15.49 -3.19 -2.42
N ILE A 358 16.72 -3.44 -2.89
CA ILE A 358 17.96 -3.24 -2.10
C ILE A 358 18.12 -1.76 -1.74
N TYR A 359 17.98 -0.87 -2.73
CA TYR A 359 18.02 0.56 -2.51
C TYR A 359 16.94 1.03 -1.54
N PHE A 360 15.71 0.52 -1.72
CA PHE A 360 14.58 0.86 -0.87
C PHE A 360 14.82 0.48 0.59
N GLN A 361 15.39 -0.71 0.84
CA GLN A 361 15.73 -1.12 2.21
C GLN A 361 16.81 -0.24 2.82
N GLU A 362 17.86 0.13 2.08
CA GLU A 362 18.88 1.04 2.58
C GLU A 362 18.31 2.43 2.96
N ARG A 363 17.35 2.95 2.18
CA ARG A 363 16.67 4.21 2.51
C ARG A 363 15.83 4.07 3.78
N TRP A 364 15.11 2.96 3.92
CA TRP A 364 14.38 2.65 5.14
C TRP A 364 15.31 2.53 6.35
N ASP A 365 16.44 1.86 6.21
CA ASP A 365 17.41 1.70 7.29
C ASP A 365 17.98 3.04 7.75
N ASP A 366 18.22 3.98 6.83
CA ASP A 366 18.62 5.34 7.17
C ASP A 366 17.51 6.09 7.91
N ALA A 367 16.28 6.02 7.41
CA ALA A 367 15.13 6.67 8.05
C ALA A 367 14.83 6.09 9.45
N LEU A 368 14.90 4.76 9.61
CA LEU A 368 14.71 4.08 10.89
C LEU A 368 15.80 4.46 11.92
N LYS A 369 17.04 4.63 11.48
CA LYS A 369 18.14 5.09 12.36
C LYS A 369 17.98 6.55 12.78
N ALA A 370 17.45 7.38 11.89
CA ALA A 370 17.20 8.78 12.15
C ALA A 370 15.95 9.02 13.03
N ASP A 371 14.97 8.13 12.91
CA ASP A 371 13.68 8.09 13.63
C ASP A 371 12.95 9.46 13.69
N PRO A 372 12.74 10.15 12.55
CA PRO A 372 12.06 11.44 12.54
C PRO A 372 10.56 11.28 12.78
N PRO A 373 9.84 12.36 13.15
CA PRO A 373 8.38 12.34 13.31
C PRO A 373 7.60 12.04 12.04
N PHE A 374 8.19 12.27 10.85
CA PHE A 374 7.54 12.04 9.56
C PHE A 374 8.49 11.30 8.61
N ILE A 375 7.99 10.24 7.97
CA ILE A 375 8.65 9.57 6.85
C ILE A 375 7.83 9.82 5.59
N TYR A 376 8.47 10.36 4.56
CA TYR A 376 7.87 10.56 3.25
C TYR A 376 8.31 9.46 2.29
N LEU A 377 7.32 8.78 1.68
CA LEU A 377 7.52 7.72 0.70
C LEU A 377 7.28 8.25 -0.72
N ASN A 378 8.17 7.98 -1.61
CA ASN A 378 8.10 8.42 -3.00
C ASN A 378 8.33 7.23 -3.93
N ASP A 379 7.33 6.69 -4.59
CA ASP A 379 5.91 7.05 -4.61
C ASP A 379 4.99 5.82 -4.48
N TRP A 380 3.64 6.05 -4.48
CA TRP A 380 2.68 4.96 -4.53
C TRP A 380 2.47 4.46 -5.96
N ASN A 381 2.00 5.32 -6.87
CA ASN A 381 1.38 4.93 -8.13
C ASN A 381 1.80 5.77 -9.35
N GLU A 382 3.03 6.24 -9.43
CA GLU A 382 3.52 6.97 -10.59
C GLU A 382 3.88 6.02 -11.74
N TRP A 383 2.87 5.53 -12.46
CA TRP A 383 3.02 4.54 -13.53
C TRP A 383 3.48 5.12 -14.85
N THR A 384 3.38 6.42 -15.05
CA THR A 384 3.67 7.05 -16.34
C THR A 384 4.88 7.98 -16.28
N ALA A 385 5.60 8.04 -17.38
CA ALA A 385 6.78 8.87 -17.55
C ALA A 385 6.74 9.63 -18.87
N GLY A 386 7.28 10.85 -18.87
CA GLY A 386 7.48 11.63 -20.09
C GLY A 386 8.77 11.24 -20.78
N LYS A 387 8.71 10.95 -22.09
CA LYS A 387 9.88 10.78 -22.94
C LYS A 387 10.27 12.11 -23.58
N TYR A 388 11.47 12.59 -23.30
CA TYR A 388 11.98 13.84 -23.82
C TYR A 388 13.16 13.57 -24.75
N ASN A 389 13.14 14.14 -25.97
CA ASN A 389 14.24 14.08 -26.89
C ASN A 389 15.25 15.21 -26.59
N GLN A 390 16.52 15.01 -26.89
CA GLN A 390 17.57 15.99 -26.62
C GLN A 390 17.31 17.37 -27.26
N LYS A 391 16.66 17.39 -28.43
CA LYS A 391 16.26 18.63 -29.11
C LYS A 391 15.21 19.46 -28.36
N ASP A 392 14.54 18.88 -27.38
CA ASP A 392 13.46 19.50 -26.61
C ASP A 392 13.97 20.29 -25.39
N SER A 393 15.30 20.57 -25.37
CA SER A 393 15.93 21.49 -24.40
C SER A 393 15.90 21.04 -22.93
N ILE A 394 16.09 19.77 -22.66
CA ILE A 394 16.20 19.25 -21.29
C ILE A 394 17.61 19.40 -20.68
N GLY A 395 18.23 20.53 -20.96
CA GLY A 395 19.60 20.85 -20.50
C GLY A 395 19.76 20.87 -18.97
N TRP A 396 18.68 21.06 -18.24
CA TRP A 396 18.67 21.01 -16.77
C TRP A 396 19.03 19.63 -16.20
N LEU A 397 18.90 18.56 -16.97
CA LEU A 397 19.31 17.21 -16.58
C LEU A 397 20.76 16.88 -16.91
N GLY A 398 21.47 17.80 -17.60
CA GLY A 398 22.94 17.79 -17.73
C GLY A 398 23.55 16.68 -18.59
N ARG A 399 22.76 15.88 -19.32
CA ARG A 399 23.27 14.76 -20.10
C ARG A 399 23.12 14.91 -21.62
N LYS A 400 24.10 14.38 -22.31
CA LYS A 400 24.07 14.17 -23.76
C LYS A 400 23.54 12.77 -24.04
N SER A 401 22.26 12.66 -24.21
CA SER A 401 21.55 11.44 -24.50
C SER A 401 20.64 11.67 -25.71
N PRO A 402 20.38 10.70 -26.57
CA PRO A 402 19.45 10.91 -27.68
C PRO A 402 18.04 11.25 -27.17
N PHE A 403 17.66 10.74 -26.02
CA PHE A 403 16.45 11.06 -25.28
C PHE A 403 16.57 10.58 -23.82
N MET A 404 15.58 10.89 -23.02
CA MET A 404 15.50 10.43 -21.64
C MET A 404 14.05 10.28 -21.20
N PHE A 405 13.83 9.48 -20.17
CA PHE A 405 12.60 9.48 -19.42
C PHE A 405 12.73 10.35 -18.17
N VAL A 406 11.70 11.09 -17.87
CA VAL A 406 11.54 11.81 -16.61
C VAL A 406 10.63 10.96 -15.73
N ASP A 407 10.91 10.93 -14.44
CA ASP A 407 10.19 10.22 -13.39
C ASP A 407 10.40 8.70 -13.39
N GLN A 408 9.94 7.98 -14.37
CA GLN A 408 9.94 6.52 -14.42
C GLN A 408 10.54 6.02 -15.75
N TYR A 409 11.08 4.79 -15.75
CA TYR A 409 11.59 4.20 -16.98
C TYR A 409 11.15 2.75 -17.19
N ASN A 410 11.64 1.81 -16.40
CA ASN A 410 11.34 0.37 -16.46
C ASN A 410 11.24 -0.21 -15.05
N ALA A 411 11.15 -1.54 -14.91
CA ALA A 411 11.00 -2.20 -13.63
C ALA A 411 12.15 -1.90 -12.64
N GLU A 412 13.40 -1.70 -13.13
CA GLU A 412 14.56 -1.34 -12.28
C GLU A 412 14.55 0.14 -11.89
N PHE A 413 14.22 1.02 -12.83
CA PHE A 413 14.33 2.46 -12.67
C PHE A 413 12.96 3.13 -12.57
N ASN A 414 12.19 2.74 -11.55
CA ASN A 414 10.94 3.39 -11.18
C ASN A 414 10.82 3.44 -9.65
N ARG A 415 9.96 4.33 -9.15
CA ARG A 415 9.77 4.55 -7.71
C ARG A 415 8.48 3.94 -7.18
N THR A 416 7.62 3.43 -8.05
CA THR A 416 6.28 2.95 -7.73
C THR A 416 6.31 1.78 -6.75
N ILE A 417 5.50 1.87 -5.69
CA ILE A 417 5.34 0.86 -4.64
C ILE A 417 4.06 0.03 -4.87
N GLN A 418 3.05 0.60 -5.53
CA GLN A 418 1.79 -0.07 -5.87
C GLN A 418 2.08 -1.39 -6.61
N PRO A 419 1.36 -2.47 -6.33
CA PRO A 419 1.58 -3.76 -6.98
C PRO A 419 1.52 -3.70 -8.49
N MET A 420 2.46 -4.38 -9.14
CA MET A 420 2.50 -4.54 -10.59
C MET A 420 1.91 -5.88 -11.00
N LYS A 421 1.35 -5.91 -12.19
CA LYS A 421 0.93 -7.16 -12.84
C LYS A 421 2.17 -7.92 -13.28
N ASP A 422 2.24 -9.21 -12.95
CA ASP A 422 3.40 -10.03 -13.21
C ASP A 422 4.69 -9.48 -12.51
N GLY A 423 5.87 -9.83 -12.93
CA GLY A 423 7.11 -9.26 -12.41
C GLY A 423 7.31 -9.49 -10.91
N TYR A 424 7.58 -8.42 -10.16
CA TYR A 424 7.78 -8.50 -8.71
C TYR A 424 6.47 -8.36 -7.89
N THR A 425 5.32 -8.38 -8.56
CA THR A 425 3.98 -8.38 -7.94
C THR A 425 3.82 -7.32 -6.83
N ASP A 426 3.58 -7.73 -5.58
CA ASP A 426 3.38 -6.86 -4.43
C ASP A 426 4.59 -6.77 -3.48
N ASN A 427 5.78 -7.22 -3.91
CA ASN A 427 6.97 -7.26 -3.05
C ASN A 427 7.35 -5.91 -2.43
N TYR A 428 7.17 -4.79 -3.17
CA TYR A 428 7.45 -3.44 -2.67
C TYR A 428 6.41 -2.96 -1.66
N TYR A 429 5.14 -3.29 -1.89
CA TYR A 429 4.06 -3.04 -0.93
C TYR A 429 4.32 -3.78 0.39
N MET A 430 4.67 -5.06 0.32
CA MET A 430 4.98 -5.88 1.49
C MET A 430 6.22 -5.36 2.23
N GLN A 431 7.27 -4.96 1.51
CA GLN A 431 8.47 -4.36 2.09
C GLN A 431 8.17 -3.02 2.77
N MET A 432 7.32 -2.19 2.17
CA MET A 432 6.84 -0.95 2.78
C MET A 432 6.12 -1.24 4.10
N ALA A 433 5.14 -2.14 4.11
CA ALA A 433 4.39 -2.51 5.31
C ALA A 433 5.28 -3.05 6.42
N GLN A 434 6.28 -3.91 6.10
CA GLN A 434 7.28 -4.40 7.05
C GLN A 434 8.04 -3.26 7.72
N ASN A 435 8.51 -2.29 6.93
CA ASN A 435 9.31 -1.18 7.45
C ASN A 435 8.47 -0.15 8.23
N ILE A 436 7.21 0.06 7.85
CA ILE A 436 6.27 0.87 8.65
C ILE A 436 6.07 0.26 10.03
N ARG A 437 5.96 -1.07 10.14
CA ARG A 437 5.89 -1.75 11.44
C ARG A 437 7.17 -1.57 12.27
N ARG A 438 8.36 -1.65 11.65
CA ARG A 438 9.64 -1.34 12.32
C ARG A 438 9.69 0.09 12.83
N TYR A 439 9.15 1.01 12.06
CA TYR A 439 9.10 2.42 12.42
C TYR A 439 8.11 2.71 13.56
N LYS A 440 6.87 2.23 13.44
CA LYS A 440 5.79 2.55 14.40
C LYS A 440 5.72 1.62 15.61
N GLY A 441 6.30 0.42 15.54
CA GLY A 441 5.99 -0.68 16.45
C GLY A 441 4.64 -1.29 16.14
N VAL A 442 4.26 -2.38 16.82
CA VAL A 442 2.99 -3.09 16.58
C VAL A 442 2.36 -3.55 17.90
N ARG A 443 1.06 -3.77 17.87
CA ARG A 443 0.29 -4.33 18.99
C ARG A 443 0.59 -5.83 19.16
N PRO A 444 0.46 -6.37 20.36
CA PRO A 444 0.52 -7.81 20.58
C PRO A 444 -0.65 -8.51 19.90
N ILE A 445 -0.41 -9.69 19.36
CA ILE A 445 -1.47 -10.54 18.82
C ILE A 445 -2.46 -10.90 19.94
N PRO A 446 -3.78 -10.71 19.73
CA PRO A 446 -4.78 -11.02 20.74
C PRO A 446 -4.80 -12.50 21.09
N VAL A 447 -4.96 -12.83 22.38
CA VAL A 447 -5.01 -14.21 22.86
C VAL A 447 -6.41 -14.54 23.38
N ASN A 448 -7.02 -15.57 22.81
CA ASN A 448 -8.27 -16.14 23.28
C ASN A 448 -8.05 -17.00 24.53
N ILE A 449 -8.90 -16.87 25.54
CA ILE A 449 -8.77 -17.58 26.81
C ILE A 449 -9.96 -18.53 27.02
N GLY A 450 -9.61 -19.76 27.38
CA GLY A 450 -10.57 -20.78 27.81
C GLY A 450 -11.47 -21.32 26.70
N LYS A 451 -12.24 -22.35 27.01
CA LYS A 451 -13.23 -22.94 26.11
C LYS A 451 -14.54 -22.19 26.19
N LYS A 452 -15.25 -22.08 25.06
CA LYS A 452 -16.53 -21.40 24.94
C LYS A 452 -17.67 -22.38 24.72
N ALA A 453 -18.89 -21.95 25.02
CA ALA A 453 -20.09 -22.78 24.81
C ALA A 453 -20.67 -22.51 23.40
N ILE A 454 -19.90 -22.89 22.36
CA ILE A 454 -20.28 -22.70 20.96
C ILE A 454 -20.90 -24.00 20.43
N ALA A 455 -22.05 -23.88 19.76
CA ALA A 455 -22.72 -24.95 19.01
C ALA A 455 -22.89 -24.49 17.56
N VAL A 456 -22.62 -25.34 16.59
CA VAL A 456 -22.87 -25.07 15.17
C VAL A 456 -24.32 -25.47 14.88
N ASP A 457 -25.25 -24.51 14.98
CA ASP A 457 -26.68 -24.75 14.87
C ASP A 457 -27.46 -23.62 14.17
N GLY A 458 -26.76 -22.57 13.68
CA GLY A 458 -27.34 -21.41 12.99
C GLY A 458 -27.92 -20.37 13.93
N HIS A 459 -27.61 -20.45 15.22
CA HIS A 459 -27.93 -19.44 16.25
C HIS A 459 -26.61 -18.83 16.77
N PHE A 460 -26.30 -17.59 16.41
CA PHE A 460 -24.99 -16.99 16.61
C PHE A 460 -24.83 -16.20 17.91
N ASP A 461 -25.84 -16.16 18.78
CA ASP A 461 -25.79 -15.42 20.05
C ASP A 461 -24.69 -15.92 20.99
N ASP A 462 -24.31 -17.17 20.89
CA ASP A 462 -23.21 -17.77 21.67
C ASP A 462 -21.84 -17.23 21.29
N TRP A 463 -21.66 -16.64 20.10
CA TRP A 463 -20.44 -15.97 19.67
C TRP A 463 -20.19 -14.62 20.37
N GLN A 464 -21.17 -14.05 21.05
CA GLN A 464 -21.01 -12.83 21.87
C GLN A 464 -20.03 -13.04 23.05
N GLN A 465 -19.83 -14.29 23.50
CA GLN A 465 -18.83 -14.61 24.53
C GLN A 465 -17.39 -14.65 24.02
N VAL A 466 -17.15 -14.55 22.72
CA VAL A 466 -15.83 -14.51 22.10
C VAL A 466 -15.40 -13.07 21.96
N GLY A 467 -14.43 -12.65 22.78
CA GLY A 467 -14.01 -11.25 22.87
C GLY A 467 -13.02 -10.82 21.77
N VAL A 468 -12.29 -11.76 21.16
CA VAL A 468 -11.39 -11.44 20.04
C VAL A 468 -12.18 -11.50 18.74
N SER A 469 -12.16 -10.40 18.02
CA SER A 469 -12.79 -10.23 16.72
C SER A 469 -11.73 -9.82 15.70
N TYR A 470 -11.69 -10.50 14.58
CA TYR A 470 -10.87 -10.20 13.42
C TYR A 470 -11.74 -9.42 12.45
N ARG A 471 -11.25 -8.27 12.01
CA ARG A 471 -12.04 -7.36 11.19
C ARG A 471 -11.40 -7.15 9.85
N ASP A 472 -12.25 -6.84 8.87
CA ASP A 472 -11.84 -6.54 7.52
C ASP A 472 -12.50 -5.27 6.98
N THR A 473 -12.01 -4.79 5.84
CA THR A 473 -12.52 -3.62 5.15
C THR A 473 -13.94 -3.87 4.65
N ARG A 474 -14.85 -2.94 4.91
CA ARG A 474 -16.20 -3.01 4.37
C ARG A 474 -16.26 -2.37 2.99
N GLY A 475 -16.94 -3.02 2.03
CA GLY A 475 -17.19 -2.48 0.70
C GLY A 475 -16.01 -2.63 -0.27
N ASP A 476 -15.06 -3.51 0.02
CA ASP A 476 -13.98 -3.86 -0.91
C ASP A 476 -14.41 -4.86 -2.01
N THR A 477 -15.62 -5.42 -1.87
CA THR A 477 -16.35 -6.12 -2.92
C THR A 477 -16.99 -5.19 -3.97
N PHE A 478 -16.67 -3.90 -3.96
CA PHE A 478 -17.18 -2.91 -4.90
C PHE A 478 -16.97 -3.37 -6.36
N HIS A 479 -18.02 -3.26 -7.20
CA HIS A 479 -17.94 -3.68 -8.58
C HIS A 479 -17.25 -2.61 -9.42
N ARG A 480 -16.40 -3.04 -10.34
CA ARG A 480 -15.71 -2.17 -11.30
C ARG A 480 -16.46 -2.10 -12.59
N ASP A 481 -16.66 -0.89 -13.10
CA ASP A 481 -17.14 -0.57 -14.44
C ASP A 481 -16.57 0.81 -14.80
N ALA A 482 -15.33 0.82 -15.32
CA ALA A 482 -14.56 2.04 -15.47
C ALA A 482 -13.74 2.06 -16.76
N ASP A 483 -13.60 3.26 -17.32
CA ASP A 483 -12.70 3.48 -18.43
C ASP A 483 -11.23 3.41 -17.99
N GLY A 484 -10.39 2.84 -18.85
CA GLY A 484 -8.96 2.80 -18.71
C GLY A 484 -8.25 3.68 -19.71
N TYR A 485 -6.92 3.74 -19.60
CA TYR A 485 -6.05 4.53 -20.48
C TYR A 485 -6.20 4.07 -21.94
N ALA A 486 -6.14 5.03 -22.86
CA ALA A 486 -6.16 4.78 -24.31
C ALA A 486 -7.41 4.04 -24.82
N GLY A 487 -8.57 4.27 -24.22
CA GLY A 487 -9.84 3.66 -24.62
C GLY A 487 -10.03 2.21 -24.15
N LEU A 488 -9.21 1.75 -23.22
CA LEU A 488 -9.48 0.51 -22.49
C LEU A 488 -10.71 0.69 -21.60
N HIS A 489 -11.35 -0.43 -21.27
CA HIS A 489 -12.47 -0.47 -20.36
C HIS A 489 -12.35 -1.70 -19.46
N TYR A 490 -12.54 -1.52 -18.17
CA TYR A 490 -12.37 -2.55 -17.15
C TYR A 490 -13.68 -2.83 -16.44
N THR A 491 -14.01 -4.10 -16.31
CA THR A 491 -15.16 -4.56 -15.53
C THR A 491 -14.75 -5.64 -14.56
N ASP A 492 -15.25 -5.58 -13.32
CA ASP A 492 -15.18 -6.66 -12.33
C ASP A 492 -16.47 -6.68 -11.53
N THR A 493 -17.21 -7.75 -11.64
CA THR A 493 -18.47 -7.99 -10.92
C THR A 493 -18.38 -9.23 -10.03
N THR A 494 -17.18 -9.65 -9.67
CA THR A 494 -16.92 -10.87 -8.90
C THR A 494 -17.13 -10.66 -7.40
N GLY A 495 -17.09 -9.41 -6.92
CA GLY A 495 -17.30 -9.06 -5.53
C GLY A 495 -18.69 -9.45 -5.05
N ARG A 496 -18.72 -10.29 -3.99
CA ARG A 496 -19.91 -10.72 -3.25
C ARG A 496 -19.48 -11.14 -1.84
N ASN A 497 -20.44 -11.34 -0.92
CA ASN A 497 -20.17 -11.79 0.45
C ASN A 497 -19.08 -10.93 1.15
N ASP A 498 -19.22 -9.59 1.07
CA ASP A 498 -18.34 -8.61 1.73
C ASP A 498 -18.11 -9.00 3.21
N ILE A 499 -16.97 -9.61 3.51
CA ILE A 499 -16.61 -10.17 4.81
C ILE A 499 -16.14 -9.04 5.72
N VAL A 500 -16.81 -8.84 6.84
CA VAL A 500 -16.53 -7.70 7.74
C VAL A 500 -16.04 -8.12 9.13
N GLU A 501 -16.26 -9.37 9.52
CA GLU A 501 -15.84 -9.88 10.82
C GLU A 501 -15.65 -11.39 10.81
N ALA A 502 -14.58 -11.86 11.46
CA ALA A 502 -14.40 -13.26 11.78
C ALA A 502 -14.08 -13.44 13.27
N LYS A 503 -14.43 -14.61 13.82
CA LYS A 503 -14.04 -15.03 15.17
C LYS A 503 -13.64 -16.49 15.17
N VAL A 504 -12.81 -16.88 16.15
CA VAL A 504 -12.40 -18.27 16.35
C VAL A 504 -12.47 -18.61 17.83
N ALA A 505 -12.96 -19.79 18.15
CA ALA A 505 -13.04 -20.27 19.52
C ALA A 505 -12.80 -21.78 19.61
N ILE A 506 -12.33 -22.26 20.76
CA ILE A 506 -12.36 -23.68 21.09
C ILE A 506 -13.60 -23.97 21.94
N ASN A 507 -14.46 -24.85 21.47
CA ASN A 507 -15.70 -25.19 22.17
C ASN A 507 -15.47 -26.19 23.32
N ARG A 508 -16.51 -26.45 24.14
CA ARG A 508 -16.42 -27.39 25.28
C ARG A 508 -16.09 -28.81 24.87
N ARG A 509 -16.45 -29.21 23.63
CA ARG A 509 -16.13 -30.52 23.04
C ARG A 509 -14.67 -30.63 22.55
N GLY A 510 -13.94 -29.49 22.51
CA GLY A 510 -12.57 -29.43 22.04
C GLY A 510 -12.45 -29.31 20.53
N GLN A 511 -13.51 -28.91 19.83
CA GLN A 511 -13.47 -28.55 18.42
C GLN A 511 -13.04 -27.08 18.28
N VAL A 512 -12.38 -26.74 17.20
CA VAL A 512 -12.09 -25.36 16.80
C VAL A 512 -13.23 -24.88 15.93
N CYS A 513 -13.94 -23.87 16.42
CA CYS A 513 -15.08 -23.27 15.74
C CYS A 513 -14.70 -21.95 15.13
N PHE A 514 -15.08 -21.74 13.88
CA PHE A 514 -14.88 -20.53 13.10
C PHE A 514 -16.24 -19.88 12.85
N TYR A 515 -16.27 -18.56 12.94
CA TYR A 515 -17.41 -17.72 12.64
C TYR A 515 -16.98 -16.64 11.65
N VAL A 516 -17.86 -16.32 10.73
CA VAL A 516 -17.68 -15.22 9.78
C VAL A 516 -19.01 -14.49 9.58
N ARG A 517 -18.92 -13.17 9.42
CA ARG A 517 -20.08 -12.29 9.14
C ARG A 517 -19.77 -11.41 7.95
N THR A 518 -20.73 -11.31 7.05
CA THR A 518 -20.70 -10.45 5.86
C THR A 518 -21.54 -9.18 6.06
N ALA A 519 -21.32 -8.17 5.23
CA ALA A 519 -22.08 -6.93 5.24
C ALA A 519 -23.52 -7.12 4.79
N GLU A 520 -23.78 -8.03 3.85
CA GLU A 520 -25.07 -8.42 3.32
C GLU A 520 -25.31 -9.94 3.48
N PRO A 521 -26.52 -10.47 3.31
CA PRO A 521 -26.78 -11.90 3.45
C PRO A 521 -25.87 -12.75 2.56
N ILE A 522 -25.31 -13.81 3.16
CA ILE A 522 -24.42 -14.76 2.47
C ILE A 522 -25.15 -15.42 1.30
N THR A 523 -24.50 -15.51 0.15
CA THR A 523 -25.05 -16.11 -1.07
C THR A 523 -25.20 -17.63 -0.95
N SER A 524 -25.68 -18.28 -2.01
CA SER A 524 -25.92 -19.72 -2.00
C SER A 524 -24.63 -20.54 -1.96
N SER A 525 -24.60 -21.61 -1.20
CA SER A 525 -23.51 -22.60 -1.17
C SER A 525 -23.30 -23.34 -2.51
N ALA A 526 -24.20 -23.16 -3.46
CA ALA A 526 -24.04 -23.68 -4.82
C ALA A 526 -23.13 -22.80 -5.70
N ASP A 527 -22.76 -21.60 -5.24
CA ASP A 527 -21.86 -20.70 -5.95
C ASP A 527 -20.43 -21.24 -5.92
N THR A 528 -19.70 -20.98 -7.01
CA THR A 528 -18.29 -21.43 -7.15
C THR A 528 -17.39 -20.71 -6.14
N ASN A 529 -16.41 -21.40 -5.57
CA ASN A 529 -15.43 -20.85 -4.62
C ASN A 529 -16.09 -20.06 -3.47
N TRP A 530 -17.18 -20.61 -2.94
CA TRP A 530 -18.02 -19.98 -1.94
C TRP A 530 -17.42 -20.05 -0.54
N MET A 531 -17.21 -18.90 0.10
CA MET A 531 -16.80 -18.76 1.50
C MET A 531 -15.71 -19.75 1.91
N LEU A 532 -14.60 -19.76 1.17
CA LEU A 532 -13.46 -20.62 1.45
C LEU A 532 -12.77 -20.23 2.75
N LEU A 533 -12.41 -21.21 3.58
CA LEU A 533 -11.56 -21.00 4.74
C LEU A 533 -10.24 -21.73 4.54
N LEU A 534 -9.15 -20.97 4.49
CA LEU A 534 -7.78 -21.45 4.38
C LEU A 534 -7.09 -21.36 5.75
N ILE A 535 -6.34 -22.40 6.13
CA ILE A 535 -5.67 -22.46 7.44
C ILE A 535 -4.24 -22.96 7.25
N ASP A 536 -3.29 -22.19 7.74
CA ASP A 536 -1.89 -22.57 7.94
C ASP A 536 -1.76 -23.08 9.39
N THR A 537 -1.58 -24.39 9.55
CA THR A 537 -1.67 -25.05 10.85
C THR A 537 -0.36 -25.10 11.62
N ASP A 538 0.78 -24.86 10.96
CA ASP A 538 2.12 -24.90 11.55
C ASP A 538 2.85 -23.55 11.47
N GLN A 539 2.25 -22.54 10.80
CA GLN A 539 2.78 -21.19 10.64
C GLN A 539 4.08 -21.16 9.83
N ASP A 540 4.22 -22.10 8.89
CA ASP A 540 5.37 -22.24 7.99
C ASP A 540 4.92 -22.08 6.53
N SER A 541 5.25 -20.94 5.93
CA SER A 541 4.94 -20.64 4.53
C SER A 541 5.61 -21.60 3.53
N GLY A 542 6.58 -22.40 3.95
CA GLY A 542 7.27 -23.41 3.15
C GLY A 542 6.53 -24.74 3.07
N THR A 543 5.46 -24.94 3.86
CA THR A 543 4.63 -26.16 3.85
C THR A 543 3.29 -25.91 3.16
N GLY A 544 2.50 -26.97 2.96
CA GLY A 544 1.17 -26.81 2.40
C GLY A 544 1.13 -26.22 0.99
N TRP A 545 0.02 -25.59 0.63
CA TRP A 545 -0.12 -24.76 -0.54
C TRP A 545 0.20 -23.32 -0.16
N HIS A 546 1.44 -22.88 -0.41
CA HIS A 546 1.93 -21.56 -0.03
C HIS A 546 1.69 -21.18 1.46
N GLY A 547 1.90 -22.17 2.35
CA GLY A 547 1.65 -22.06 3.78
C GLY A 547 0.32 -22.64 4.24
N TYR A 548 -0.68 -22.77 3.39
CA TYR A 548 -1.99 -23.29 3.78
C TYR A 548 -2.05 -24.81 3.70
N ASP A 549 -2.32 -25.46 4.83
CA ASP A 549 -2.46 -26.91 4.95
C ASP A 549 -3.87 -27.40 4.77
N ILE A 550 -4.86 -26.60 5.18
CA ILE A 550 -6.27 -26.96 5.24
C ILE A 550 -7.09 -25.97 4.40
N LEU A 551 -7.99 -26.53 3.61
CA LEU A 551 -9.00 -25.80 2.84
C LEU A 551 -10.39 -26.34 3.16
N VAL A 552 -11.31 -25.47 3.55
CA VAL A 552 -12.71 -25.79 3.86
C VAL A 552 -13.62 -25.11 2.85
N ASN A 553 -14.78 -25.68 2.61
CA ASN A 553 -15.81 -25.20 1.66
C ASN A 553 -15.47 -25.27 0.17
N GLN A 554 -14.33 -25.82 -0.23
CA GLN A 554 -14.06 -26.04 -1.65
C GLN A 554 -15.14 -26.89 -2.33
N ARG A 555 -15.74 -27.79 -1.56
CA ARG A 555 -16.87 -28.61 -1.98
C ARG A 555 -17.86 -28.76 -0.85
N VAL A 556 -19.02 -28.14 -0.99
CA VAL A 556 -20.16 -28.30 -0.09
C VAL A 556 -20.92 -29.60 -0.44
N VAL A 557 -21.33 -30.35 0.56
CA VAL A 557 -22.06 -31.63 0.40
C VAL A 557 -23.56 -31.41 0.39
N ASP A 558 -24.04 -30.67 1.39
CA ASP A 558 -25.45 -30.28 1.55
C ASP A 558 -25.56 -28.98 2.39
N ASP A 559 -26.76 -28.59 2.78
CA ASP A 559 -27.04 -27.35 3.52
C ASP A 559 -26.43 -27.30 4.94
N HIS A 560 -25.85 -28.40 5.43
CA HIS A 560 -25.30 -28.53 6.78
C HIS A 560 -23.93 -29.17 6.85
N THR A 561 -23.42 -29.67 5.72
CA THR A 561 -22.19 -30.48 5.65
C THR A 561 -21.29 -29.98 4.55
N THR A 562 -20.02 -29.78 4.88
CA THR A 562 -19.00 -29.39 3.92
C THR A 562 -17.75 -30.27 4.04
N THR A 563 -16.94 -30.31 2.99
CA THR A 563 -15.67 -31.04 2.97
C THR A 563 -14.54 -30.21 3.56
N VAL A 564 -13.61 -30.92 4.18
CA VAL A 564 -12.29 -30.42 4.59
C VAL A 564 -11.23 -31.13 3.79
N MET A 565 -10.35 -30.35 3.19
CA MET A 565 -9.24 -30.86 2.39
C MET A 565 -7.91 -30.54 3.08
N ARG A 566 -6.91 -31.39 2.87
CA ARG A 566 -5.53 -31.14 3.28
C ARG A 566 -4.65 -31.15 2.04
N TYR A 567 -3.67 -30.25 2.01
CA TYR A 567 -2.64 -30.23 0.97
C TYR A 567 -1.54 -31.20 1.31
N THR A 568 -1.30 -32.17 0.46
CA THR A 568 -0.23 -33.18 0.60
C THR A 568 0.23 -33.62 -0.78
N ASP A 569 1.53 -33.80 -0.94
CA ASP A 569 2.14 -34.28 -2.19
C ASP A 569 1.72 -33.42 -3.43
N GLY A 570 1.63 -32.12 -3.26
CA GLY A 570 1.33 -31.18 -4.35
C GLY A 570 -0.15 -31.09 -4.73
N GLN A 571 -1.07 -31.65 -3.94
CA GLN A 571 -2.51 -31.63 -4.25
C GLN A 571 -3.42 -31.56 -3.02
N TRP A 572 -4.61 -31.01 -3.21
CA TRP A 572 -5.66 -31.00 -2.22
C TRP A 572 -6.40 -32.34 -2.18
N THR A 573 -6.47 -32.99 -1.00
CA THR A 573 -7.17 -34.26 -0.79
C THR A 573 -8.20 -34.14 0.33
N VAL A 574 -9.40 -34.70 0.14
CA VAL A 574 -10.46 -34.69 1.17
C VAL A 574 -10.03 -35.58 2.35
N ILE A 575 -10.01 -35.01 3.56
CA ILE A 575 -9.68 -35.72 4.80
C ILE A 575 -10.93 -35.98 5.66
N GLY A 576 -12.06 -35.41 5.32
CA GLY A 576 -13.34 -35.63 6.00
C GLY A 576 -14.37 -34.57 5.72
N GLU A 577 -15.50 -34.70 6.43
CA GLU A 577 -16.62 -33.78 6.36
C GLU A 577 -16.90 -33.20 7.75
N VAL A 578 -17.41 -31.95 7.77
CA VAL A 578 -17.76 -31.23 9.00
C VAL A 578 -19.10 -30.52 8.86
N SER A 579 -19.73 -30.24 10.00
CA SER A 579 -20.95 -29.45 10.03
C SER A 579 -20.65 -27.97 9.90
N TYR A 580 -21.49 -27.28 9.16
CA TYR A 580 -21.59 -25.81 9.13
C TYR A 580 -23.04 -25.35 9.23
N ALA A 581 -23.26 -24.10 9.57
CA ALA A 581 -24.57 -23.48 9.55
C ALA A 581 -24.46 -22.05 9.01
N VAL A 582 -25.47 -21.62 8.24
CA VAL A 582 -25.60 -20.27 7.70
C VAL A 582 -27.00 -19.74 8.00
N SER A 583 -27.09 -18.50 8.47
CA SER A 583 -28.37 -17.80 8.57
C SER A 583 -28.17 -16.30 8.37
N GLY A 584 -28.79 -15.76 7.34
CA GLY A 584 -28.69 -14.35 6.99
C GLY A 584 -27.24 -13.98 6.61
N ARG A 585 -26.59 -13.16 7.45
CA ARG A 585 -25.23 -12.63 7.21
C ARG A 585 -24.14 -13.42 7.94
N GLU A 586 -24.46 -14.51 8.59
CA GLU A 586 -23.57 -15.18 9.52
C GLU A 586 -23.40 -16.65 9.15
N MET A 587 -22.18 -17.15 9.33
CA MET A 587 -21.81 -18.54 9.11
C MET A 587 -20.91 -19.04 10.22
N GLU A 588 -21.05 -20.31 10.59
CA GLU A 588 -20.20 -21.00 11.55
C GLU A 588 -19.84 -22.40 11.09
N ILE A 589 -18.61 -22.82 11.42
CA ILE A 589 -18.06 -24.15 11.07
C ILE A 589 -17.30 -24.71 12.27
N ALA A 590 -17.33 -26.02 12.52
CA ALA A 590 -16.55 -26.65 13.57
C ALA A 590 -15.60 -27.72 13.02
N LEU A 591 -14.30 -27.57 13.25
CA LEU A 591 -13.26 -28.50 12.85
C LEU A 591 -12.78 -29.35 14.04
N PRO A 592 -12.47 -30.65 13.86
CA PRO A 592 -11.73 -31.42 14.84
C PRO A 592 -10.37 -30.79 15.15
N ALA A 593 -10.05 -30.55 16.43
CA ALA A 593 -8.82 -29.88 16.86
C ALA A 593 -7.54 -30.53 16.31
N LYS A 594 -7.53 -31.85 16.12
CA LYS A 594 -6.40 -32.59 15.54
C LYS A 594 -6.05 -32.20 14.10
N TRP A 595 -6.99 -31.58 13.36
CA TRP A 595 -6.74 -31.16 11.98
C TRP A 595 -6.05 -29.79 11.90
N VAL A 596 -6.10 -29.02 12.95
CA VAL A 596 -5.54 -27.66 13.05
C VAL A 596 -4.52 -27.53 14.20
N ASN A 597 -3.82 -28.62 14.53
CA ASN A 597 -2.75 -28.68 15.52
C ASN A 597 -3.09 -28.10 16.90
N ALA A 598 -4.36 -28.17 17.33
CA ALA A 598 -4.80 -27.73 18.65
C ALA A 598 -4.61 -28.86 19.67
N ASP A 599 -3.61 -28.76 20.56
CA ASP A 599 -3.20 -29.81 21.50
C ASP A 599 -4.03 -29.88 22.80
N GLY A 600 -5.03 -29.00 22.93
CA GLY A 600 -5.90 -28.90 24.09
C GLY A 600 -5.35 -28.07 25.26
N ARG A 601 -4.11 -27.58 25.20
CA ARG A 601 -3.52 -26.60 26.11
C ARG A 601 -3.32 -25.25 25.48
N THR A 602 -2.80 -25.23 24.26
CA THR A 602 -2.61 -24.09 23.39
C THR A 602 -3.10 -24.41 21.99
N ALA A 603 -3.40 -23.40 21.20
CA ALA A 603 -3.60 -23.50 19.76
C ALA A 603 -3.06 -22.25 19.11
N HIS A 604 -2.29 -22.43 18.05
CA HIS A 604 -1.71 -21.37 17.24
C HIS A 604 -1.78 -21.80 15.78
N PHE A 605 -2.41 -20.99 14.95
CA PHE A 605 -2.46 -21.18 13.50
C PHE A 605 -2.83 -19.85 12.84
N ASP A 606 -2.57 -19.75 11.56
CA ASP A 606 -2.96 -18.59 10.77
C ASP A 606 -4.14 -18.97 9.86
N PHE A 607 -5.02 -18.03 9.55
CA PHE A 607 -6.18 -18.32 8.72
C PHE A 607 -6.62 -17.12 7.89
N LYS A 608 -7.31 -17.43 6.80
CA LYS A 608 -7.90 -16.48 5.86
C LYS A 608 -9.24 -16.99 5.38
N TRP A 609 -10.20 -16.08 5.24
CA TRP A 609 -11.41 -16.31 4.47
C TRP A 609 -11.22 -15.76 3.04
N ALA A 610 -11.83 -16.40 2.06
CA ALA A 610 -11.88 -15.91 0.68
C ALA A 610 -13.22 -16.31 0.04
N ASP A 611 -13.86 -15.38 -0.64
CA ASP A 611 -15.06 -15.65 -1.43
C ASP A 611 -14.84 -15.28 -2.88
N ASN A 612 -15.18 -16.19 -3.78
CA ASN A 612 -15.10 -16.01 -5.23
C ASN A 612 -13.72 -15.54 -5.77
N PRO A 613 -12.59 -16.04 -5.26
CA PRO A 613 -11.28 -15.70 -5.83
C PRO A 613 -11.21 -16.07 -7.32
N ALA A 614 -10.28 -15.44 -8.05
CA ALA A 614 -10.05 -15.72 -9.47
C ALA A 614 -9.74 -17.21 -9.71
N ASP A 615 -8.79 -17.72 -8.94
CA ASP A 615 -8.39 -19.11 -8.90
C ASP A 615 -7.56 -19.41 -7.62
N LEU A 616 -7.04 -20.61 -7.52
CA LEU A 616 -6.15 -21.06 -6.44
C LEU A 616 -4.77 -21.41 -6.98
N SER A 617 -4.24 -20.67 -7.95
CA SER A 617 -2.91 -20.91 -8.52
C SER A 617 -1.80 -20.29 -7.67
N THR A 618 -2.01 -19.10 -7.15
CA THR A 618 -1.06 -18.35 -6.32
C THR A 618 -1.76 -17.61 -5.18
N PRO A 619 -1.05 -17.19 -4.12
CA PRO A 619 -1.63 -16.33 -3.08
C PRO A 619 -2.18 -14.99 -3.61
N ILE A 620 -1.58 -14.46 -4.67
CA ILE A 620 -2.09 -13.23 -5.32
C ILE A 620 -3.43 -13.47 -6.00
N SER A 621 -3.61 -14.63 -6.66
CA SER A 621 -4.88 -14.93 -7.34
C SER A 621 -6.08 -15.01 -6.40
N LEU A 622 -5.86 -15.27 -5.11
CA LEU A 622 -6.92 -15.18 -4.09
C LEU A 622 -7.48 -13.75 -3.94
N CYS A 623 -6.65 -12.74 -4.19
CA CYS A 623 -6.94 -11.34 -3.85
C CYS A 623 -7.30 -10.46 -5.06
N LEU A 624 -7.17 -11.00 -6.29
CA LEU A 624 -7.42 -10.21 -7.50
C LEU A 624 -8.92 -9.96 -7.72
N HIS A 625 -9.75 -10.94 -7.37
CA HIS A 625 -11.21 -10.94 -7.54
C HIS A 625 -11.90 -11.41 -6.27
N GLY A 626 -13.23 -11.17 -6.20
CA GLY A 626 -14.02 -11.58 -5.05
C GLY A 626 -13.69 -10.78 -3.81
N ASP A 627 -13.58 -11.47 -2.67
CA ASP A 627 -13.26 -10.91 -1.37
C ASP A 627 -12.28 -11.78 -0.60
N THR A 628 -11.40 -11.16 0.20
CA THR A 628 -10.51 -11.86 1.14
C THR A 628 -10.41 -11.13 2.48
N ALA A 629 -10.56 -11.86 3.54
CA ALA A 629 -10.43 -11.37 4.92
C ALA A 629 -9.32 -12.15 5.68
N PRO A 630 -8.18 -11.50 6.02
CA PRO A 630 -7.83 -10.12 5.70
C PRO A 630 -7.37 -9.94 4.24
N ASN A 631 -7.26 -8.69 3.84
CA ASN A 631 -6.84 -8.30 2.50
C ASN A 631 -5.47 -8.84 2.09
N ARG A 632 -5.22 -8.96 0.78
CA ARG A 632 -3.93 -9.29 0.17
C ARG A 632 -3.33 -10.62 0.71
N ARG A 633 -2.00 -10.68 0.91
CA ARG A 633 -1.28 -11.83 1.47
C ARG A 633 -1.42 -11.96 2.99
N PHE A 634 -2.08 -11.01 3.64
CA PHE A 634 -2.24 -11.06 5.09
C PHE A 634 -3.12 -12.21 5.54
N ASN A 635 -2.83 -12.71 6.74
CA ASN A 635 -3.63 -13.70 7.46
C ASN A 635 -3.91 -13.21 8.87
N TYR A 636 -5.03 -13.61 9.42
CA TYR A 636 -5.29 -13.50 10.85
C TYR A 636 -4.50 -14.58 11.60
N ARG A 637 -3.94 -14.23 12.75
CA ARG A 637 -3.30 -15.21 13.65
C ARG A 637 -4.20 -15.52 14.83
N PHE A 638 -4.60 -16.77 14.96
CA PHE A 638 -5.31 -17.27 16.12
C PHE A 638 -4.33 -17.75 17.18
N CYS A 639 -4.45 -17.17 18.40
CA CYS A 639 -3.73 -17.62 19.58
C CYS A 639 -4.76 -17.97 20.67
N TRP A 640 -4.63 -19.16 21.27
CA TRP A 640 -5.51 -19.60 22.34
C TRP A 640 -4.74 -20.28 23.46
N GLN A 641 -5.21 -20.05 24.70
CA GLN A 641 -4.67 -20.65 25.91
C GLN A 641 -5.79 -21.12 26.82
N LYS A 642 -5.58 -22.25 27.49
CA LYS A 642 -6.58 -22.89 28.34
C LYS A 642 -6.96 -22.03 29.55
N THR A 643 -6.01 -21.31 30.14
CA THR A 643 -6.19 -20.49 31.35
C THR A 643 -5.31 -19.25 31.31
N GLU A 644 -5.74 -18.17 32.00
CA GLU A 644 -4.95 -16.92 32.14
C GLU A 644 -3.59 -17.10 32.81
N ARG A 645 -3.38 -18.14 33.63
CA ARG A 645 -2.10 -18.43 34.30
C ARG A 645 -0.96 -18.70 33.32
N LEU A 646 -1.27 -19.27 32.15
CA LEU A 646 -0.27 -19.53 31.11
C LEU A 646 0.15 -18.24 30.40
N ALA A 647 -0.74 -17.27 30.26
CA ALA A 647 -0.45 -15.96 29.66
C ALA A 647 0.55 -15.17 30.49
N LYS A 648 0.43 -15.15 31.83
CA LYS A 648 1.34 -14.42 32.72
C LYS A 648 2.75 -15.01 32.78
N ASN A 649 2.91 -16.31 32.59
CA ASN A 649 4.23 -16.98 32.65
C ASN A 649 5.09 -16.73 31.39
N LYS A 650 4.49 -16.51 30.22
CA LYS A 650 5.24 -16.16 29.00
C LYS A 650 5.85 -14.76 29.05
N VAL A 651 5.15 -13.81 29.69
CA VAL A 651 5.68 -12.44 29.90
C VAL A 651 6.92 -12.42 30.82
N PHE A 652 7.05 -13.40 31.73
CA PHE A 652 8.21 -13.52 32.62
C PHE A 652 9.42 -14.24 31.97
N LEU A 653 9.20 -15.07 30.96
CA LEU A 653 10.28 -15.79 30.28
C LEU A 653 10.93 -15.00 29.14
N SER A 654 10.27 -13.96 28.63
CA SER A 654 10.84 -13.04 27.63
C SER A 654 11.73 -11.94 28.25
N LYS A 655 11.87 -11.89 29.59
CA LYS A 655 12.71 -10.92 30.31
C LYS A 655 13.97 -11.56 30.94
N LYS A 656 14.38 -12.73 30.46
CA LYS A 656 15.68 -13.34 30.78
C LYS A 656 16.46 -13.56 29.46
#